data_d2892528a53fada3c0806cd15224e1a7
#
_entry.id   d2892528a53fada3c0806cd15224e1a7
#
_cell.length_a   1.000
_cell.length_b   1.000
_cell.length_c   1.000
_cell.angle_alpha   90.00
_cell.angle_beta   90.00
_cell.angle_gamma   90.00
#
_symmetry.space_group_name_H-M   'P 1'
#
loop_
_entity.id
_entity.type
_entity.pdbx_description
1 polymer ?
#
loop_
_entity_poly.entity_id
_entity_poly.type
_entity_poly.pdbx_seq_one_letter_code
_entity_poly.pdbx_strand_id
1 'polypeptide(L)'
;MLLRDIVFIFQGINGQFIKYNEESLSYIIDPKLDINRTTRDLLHRLTELGWLYKRVNEFVSLNVNDPSIGLVGQAFCSALQRELTEYYKFIAVLEAQVTKQVKGQQIPSQGLTLKRLLVWTQESLLKLRIMSVLVDCCKKQRGGALVSTIYNYTNHGDPFIQQFINNTLEEVSRPFFEMLQRWIYEGELEDPFEEFFVACDPNVLEENLWQLKYEYRQNMQPTFISTLLAKKIFSIGKSLNFIRYSCHDSDWVVTNGKAKGADKMLKYGDIIALESSIDATYTATSQRLLNILFTKYKLEKHLTALKQYLLLGQGDFIQHLMFQLGPGLSKPSNTLYRHNLTGTLEAAIRASNAQYDDPDILRRLDVRLLEVSSGDIGWDVFSLDYHVDSPINTIFTPQEMQRYLKLFNFLWRLKRVEHDLSSAWRRNTTSARSLYQIKEIKKEVNASRLVCSEMIHFVYQLQYYILFEVIECSWDELVTEIEIGKKSGDLDSLIEAHNKYLTNVTTKCFLGTSNNQNYLSRLLKIIGHILQYKNVLDELHNFALKETSIDSYTPKTERIWGYSNLNKSSNQNVRENFKPIKERLEEVAGLFKGEVVNLLTTLSHHHDTDLRFLSVRLDFNEFYQEVSKNNGNNVNSGKRMGGN
;
A
#
# COMPACT_ATOMS: atom_id res chain seq x y z
N MET A 1 45.54 8.11 59.64
CA MET A 1 44.06 8.17 59.77
C MET A 1 43.40 8.60 58.45
N LEU A 2 43.76 9.73 57.83
CA LEU A 2 43.14 10.23 56.60
C LEU A 2 43.19 9.25 55.39
N LEU A 3 44.30 8.49 55.21
CA LEU A 3 44.38 7.48 54.14
C LEU A 3 43.35 6.37 54.29
N ARG A 4 43.05 5.97 55.51
CA ARG A 4 42.05 4.93 55.79
C ARG A 4 40.63 5.43 55.50
N ASP A 5 40.37 6.67 55.90
CA ASP A 5 39.06 7.33 55.62
C ASP A 5 38.82 7.44 54.11
N ILE A 6 39.83 7.77 53.31
CA ILE A 6 39.70 7.85 51.83
C ILE A 6 39.37 6.49 51.24
N VAL A 7 39.97 5.40 51.73
CA VAL A 7 39.66 4.05 51.24
C VAL A 7 38.20 3.66 51.56
N PHE A 8 37.66 4.10 52.71
CA PHE A 8 36.24 3.91 53.04
C PHE A 8 35.34 4.74 52.10
N ILE A 9 35.75 5.98 51.79
CA ILE A 9 34.98 6.82 50.84
C ILE A 9 34.95 6.19 49.45
N PHE A 10 36.04 5.57 49.00
CA PHE A 10 36.06 4.86 47.72
C PHE A 10 35.03 3.73 47.64
N GLN A 11 34.63 3.16 48.77
CA GLN A 11 33.55 2.17 48.89
C GLN A 11 32.17 2.81 49.08
N GLY A 12 32.07 4.14 49.01
CA GLY A 12 30.81 4.88 49.25
C GLY A 12 30.41 4.98 50.70
N ILE A 13 31.28 4.58 51.66
CA ILE A 13 31.03 4.57 53.09
C ILE A 13 31.52 5.88 53.71
N ASN A 14 30.80 6.43 54.69
CA ASN A 14 31.24 7.64 55.42
C ASN A 14 32.46 7.35 56.29
N GLY A 15 33.51 8.17 56.10
CA GLY A 15 34.69 8.16 56.97
C GLY A 15 34.43 8.87 58.30
N GLN A 16 35.45 8.86 59.16
CA GLN A 16 35.42 9.54 60.45
C GLN A 16 35.46 11.07 60.24
N PHE A 17 36.29 11.57 59.34
CA PHE A 17 36.55 12.98 59.08
C PHE A 17 35.91 13.52 57.80
N ILE A 18 35.45 12.63 56.93
CA ILE A 18 34.84 13.00 55.66
C ILE A 18 33.47 12.30 55.56
N LYS A 19 32.43 13.08 55.47
CA LYS A 19 31.03 12.59 55.45
C LYS A 19 30.32 13.02 54.18
N TYR A 20 29.44 12.19 53.70
CA TYR A 20 28.56 12.51 52.58
C TYR A 20 27.44 13.43 53.04
N ASN A 21 27.24 14.54 52.36
CA ASN A 21 26.11 15.45 52.58
C ASN A 21 25.09 15.26 51.48
N GLU A 22 23.86 14.94 51.82
CA GLU A 22 22.76 14.72 50.90
C GLU A 22 22.29 16.02 50.24
N GLU A 23 22.42 17.19 50.91
CA GLU A 23 21.99 18.47 50.33
C GLU A 23 22.92 18.94 49.21
N SER A 24 24.25 18.78 49.38
CA SER A 24 25.25 19.17 48.37
C SER A 24 25.63 18.05 47.43
N LEU A 25 25.07 16.82 47.61
CA LEU A 25 25.40 15.60 46.84
C LEU A 25 26.94 15.39 46.74
N SER A 26 27.67 15.73 47.73
CA SER A 26 29.15 15.67 47.73
C SER A 26 29.69 15.28 49.08
N TYR A 27 30.93 14.77 49.10
CA TYR A 27 31.64 14.50 50.34
C TYR A 27 32.25 15.78 50.92
N ILE A 28 31.89 16.14 52.17
CA ILE A 28 32.39 17.32 52.85
C ILE A 28 33.42 16.89 53.89
N ILE A 29 34.55 17.59 53.91
CA ILE A 29 35.63 17.41 54.88
C ILE A 29 35.27 18.20 56.17
N ASP A 30 35.40 17.61 57.34
CA ASP A 30 35.12 18.28 58.65
C ASP A 30 35.96 19.58 58.77
N PRO A 31 35.32 20.75 58.91
CA PRO A 31 36.00 22.02 58.99
C PRO A 31 36.94 22.13 60.22
N LYS A 32 36.79 21.24 61.21
CA LYS A 32 37.64 21.20 62.42
C LYS A 32 39.04 20.64 62.15
N LEU A 33 39.28 20.07 61.03
CA LEU A 33 40.61 19.53 60.63
C LEU A 33 41.50 20.64 60.08
N ASP A 34 42.58 20.88 60.80
CA ASP A 34 43.64 21.81 60.33
C ASP A 34 44.49 21.16 59.30
N ILE A 35 44.09 21.36 58.06
CA ILE A 35 44.74 20.77 56.83
C ILE A 35 45.13 21.89 55.88
N ASN A 36 46.36 21.83 55.36
CA ASN A 36 46.82 22.71 54.30
C ASN A 36 45.85 22.73 53.11
N ARG A 37 45.65 23.89 52.52
CA ARG A 37 44.77 24.11 51.35
C ARG A 37 45.07 23.13 50.22
N THR A 38 46.35 22.92 49.89
CA THR A 38 46.76 21.95 48.83
C THR A 38 46.35 20.51 49.16
N THR A 39 46.40 20.11 50.41
CA THR A 39 45.96 18.78 50.84
C THR A 39 44.45 18.66 50.80
N ARG A 40 43.73 19.72 51.11
CA ARG A 40 42.26 19.78 50.98
C ARG A 40 41.80 19.63 49.54
N ASP A 41 42.46 20.30 48.58
CA ASP A 41 42.19 20.19 47.15
C ASP A 41 42.46 18.77 46.63
N LEU A 42 43.52 18.11 47.08
CA LEU A 42 43.81 16.71 46.78
C LEU A 42 42.71 15.76 47.32
N LEU A 43 42.27 16.01 48.53
CA LEU A 43 41.18 15.23 49.16
C LEU A 43 39.86 15.39 48.35
N HIS A 44 39.53 16.63 47.99
CA HIS A 44 38.32 16.84 47.12
C HIS A 44 38.37 16.08 45.79
N ARG A 45 39.53 16.03 45.14
CA ARG A 45 39.70 15.21 43.92
C ARG A 45 39.59 13.71 44.15
N LEU A 46 40.06 13.23 45.31
CA LEU A 46 39.92 11.81 45.69
C LEU A 46 38.48 11.45 46.10
N THR A 47 37.78 12.35 46.79
CA THR A 47 36.38 12.12 47.21
C THR A 47 35.42 12.05 46.05
N GLU A 48 35.75 12.65 44.89
CA GLU A 48 34.98 12.51 43.65
C GLU A 48 34.78 11.03 43.24
N LEU A 49 35.81 10.21 43.45
CA LEU A 49 35.74 8.79 43.13
C LEU A 49 34.64 8.05 43.90
N GLY A 50 34.52 8.34 45.21
CA GLY A 50 33.49 7.73 46.03
C GLY A 50 32.08 8.19 45.67
N TRP A 51 31.94 9.45 45.27
CA TRP A 51 30.67 9.99 44.82
C TRP A 51 30.21 9.31 43.50
N LEU A 52 31.11 9.20 42.51
CA LEU A 52 30.83 8.52 41.26
C LEU A 52 30.46 7.05 41.46
N TYR A 53 31.22 6.37 42.34
CA TYR A 53 30.93 4.98 42.70
C TYR A 53 29.54 4.84 43.30
N LYS A 54 29.18 5.66 44.29
CA LYS A 54 27.86 5.63 44.92
C LYS A 54 26.74 5.81 43.93
N ARG A 55 26.88 6.75 42.99
CA ARG A 55 25.89 7.07 41.98
C ARG A 55 25.67 5.89 41.00
N VAL A 56 26.74 5.26 40.52
CA VAL A 56 26.63 4.10 39.61
C VAL A 56 26.07 2.90 40.36
N ASN A 57 26.53 2.66 41.60
CA ASN A 57 26.06 1.52 42.41
C ASN A 57 24.57 1.64 42.78
N GLU A 58 24.10 2.84 43.09
CA GLU A 58 22.67 3.09 43.33
C GLU A 58 21.82 2.78 42.11
N PHE A 59 22.28 3.22 40.95
CA PHE A 59 21.59 2.90 39.69
C PHE A 59 21.54 1.39 39.43
N VAL A 60 22.65 0.70 39.59
CA VAL A 60 22.71 -0.76 39.37
C VAL A 60 21.81 -1.50 40.38
N SER A 61 21.88 -1.13 41.67
CA SER A 61 21.10 -1.78 42.73
C SER A 61 19.59 -1.59 42.60
N LEU A 62 19.15 -0.43 42.10
CA LEU A 62 17.74 -0.16 41.84
C LEU A 62 17.25 -0.96 40.65
N ASN A 63 18.06 -1.06 39.60
CA ASN A 63 17.65 -1.63 38.31
C ASN A 63 17.79 -3.16 38.26
N VAL A 64 18.70 -3.78 38.98
CA VAL A 64 18.87 -5.26 39.01
C VAL A 64 17.60 -5.97 39.53
N ASN A 65 16.84 -5.31 40.43
CA ASN A 65 15.64 -5.89 41.03
C ASN A 65 14.33 -5.46 40.32
N ASP A 66 14.41 -4.65 39.26
CA ASP A 66 13.22 -4.18 38.56
C ASP A 66 12.87 -5.11 37.39
N PRO A 67 11.74 -5.87 37.44
CA PRO A 67 11.32 -6.76 36.41
C PRO A 67 10.86 -6.07 35.13
N SER A 68 10.67 -4.73 35.16
CA SER A 68 10.25 -3.96 33.98
C SER A 68 11.40 -3.58 33.06
N ILE A 69 12.63 -3.85 33.47
CA ILE A 69 13.82 -3.57 32.65
C ILE A 69 14.03 -4.71 31.67
N GLY A 70 14.12 -4.36 30.39
CA GLY A 70 14.31 -5.32 29.33
C GLY A 70 15.69 -5.98 29.32
N LEU A 71 15.89 -6.95 28.45
CA LEU A 71 17.13 -7.74 28.35
C LEU A 71 18.37 -6.87 28.07
N VAL A 72 18.25 -5.87 27.23
CA VAL A 72 19.34 -4.93 26.92
C VAL A 72 19.70 -4.08 28.14
N GLY A 73 18.68 -3.63 28.89
CA GLY A 73 18.89 -2.90 30.13
C GLY A 73 19.54 -3.75 31.22
N GLN A 74 19.15 -5.02 31.36
CA GLN A 74 19.78 -5.99 32.28
C GLN A 74 21.24 -6.26 31.90
N ALA A 75 21.53 -6.40 30.60
CA ALA A 75 22.90 -6.57 30.10
C ALA A 75 23.76 -5.33 30.43
N PHE A 76 23.18 -4.12 30.32
CA PHE A 76 23.88 -2.90 30.73
C PHE A 76 24.20 -2.87 32.23
N CYS A 77 23.22 -3.21 33.07
CA CYS A 77 23.45 -3.29 34.53
C CYS A 77 24.50 -4.36 34.87
N SER A 78 24.47 -5.53 34.18
CA SER A 78 25.47 -6.58 34.39
C SER A 78 26.88 -6.14 34.00
N ALA A 79 27.02 -5.44 32.86
CA ALA A 79 28.31 -4.88 32.42
C ALA A 79 28.86 -3.87 33.44
N LEU A 80 28.00 -2.95 33.95
CA LEU A 80 28.37 -1.99 35.00
C LEU A 80 28.77 -2.71 36.30
N GLN A 81 28.04 -3.74 36.70
CA GLN A 81 28.32 -4.51 37.93
C GLN A 81 29.65 -5.25 37.85
N ARG A 82 30.00 -5.75 36.67
CA ARG A 82 31.31 -6.39 36.43
C ARG A 82 32.45 -5.38 36.62
N GLU A 83 32.34 -4.18 36.04
CA GLU A 83 33.34 -3.13 36.22
C GLU A 83 33.42 -2.64 37.67
N LEU A 84 32.30 -2.52 38.36
CA LEU A 84 32.27 -2.21 39.78
C LEU A 84 32.96 -3.32 40.60
N THR A 85 32.82 -4.60 40.22
CA THR A 85 33.49 -5.71 40.91
C THR A 85 35.01 -5.67 40.74
N GLU A 86 35.48 -5.29 39.53
CA GLU A 86 36.92 -5.06 39.29
C GLU A 86 37.45 -3.87 40.11
N TYR A 87 36.66 -2.81 40.20
CA TYR A 87 36.99 -1.67 41.04
C TYR A 87 37.07 -2.07 42.52
N TYR A 88 36.16 -2.90 43.02
CA TYR A 88 36.23 -3.44 44.38
C TYR A 88 37.50 -4.26 44.65
N LYS A 89 37.92 -5.11 43.72
CA LYS A 89 39.18 -5.86 43.82
C LYS A 89 40.37 -4.91 43.96
N PHE A 90 40.37 -3.83 43.16
CA PHE A 90 41.38 -2.79 43.27
C PHE A 90 41.41 -2.10 44.61
N ILE A 91 40.24 -1.72 45.17
CA ILE A 91 40.15 -1.11 46.51
C ILE A 91 40.65 -2.08 47.58
N ALA A 92 40.31 -3.36 47.51
CA ALA A 92 40.79 -4.36 48.49
C ALA A 92 42.34 -4.45 48.48
N VAL A 93 43.01 -4.31 47.35
CA VAL A 93 44.47 -4.24 47.25
C VAL A 93 45.01 -2.98 47.94
N LEU A 94 44.37 -1.82 47.73
CA LEU A 94 44.71 -0.56 48.41
C LEU A 94 44.55 -0.67 49.90
N GLU A 95 43.46 -1.23 50.39
CA GLU A 95 43.17 -1.43 51.82
C GLU A 95 44.21 -2.33 52.50
N ALA A 96 44.58 -3.44 51.81
CA ALA A 96 45.64 -4.34 52.30
C ALA A 96 47.01 -3.61 52.45
N GLN A 97 47.33 -2.70 51.50
CA GLN A 97 48.56 -1.90 51.59
C GLN A 97 48.52 -0.89 52.71
N VAL A 98 47.39 -0.16 52.90
CA VAL A 98 47.19 0.76 54.01
C VAL A 98 47.31 0.03 55.35
N THR A 99 46.71 -1.16 55.46
CA THR A 99 46.74 -1.96 56.69
C THR A 99 48.15 -2.44 57.05
N LYS A 100 48.96 -2.86 56.02
CA LYS A 100 50.38 -3.23 56.21
C LYS A 100 51.22 -2.03 56.68
N GLN A 101 50.95 -0.85 56.13
CA GLN A 101 51.60 0.38 56.48
C GLN A 101 51.28 0.80 57.94
N VAL A 102 50.06 0.69 58.38
CA VAL A 102 49.60 0.97 59.74
C VAL A 102 50.25 0.02 60.74
N LYS A 103 50.42 -1.26 60.39
CA LYS A 103 51.13 -2.28 61.22
C LYS A 103 52.64 -2.19 61.26
N GLY A 104 53.23 -1.18 60.58
CA GLY A 104 54.69 -0.98 60.60
C GLY A 104 55.49 -2.04 59.82
N GLN A 105 54.85 -2.83 58.98
CA GLN A 105 55.46 -3.92 58.19
C GLN A 105 56.07 -3.49 56.86
N GLN A 106 56.02 -2.18 56.53
CA GLN A 106 56.58 -1.63 55.26
C GLN A 106 57.72 -0.66 55.54
N ILE A 107 58.71 -0.63 54.59
CA ILE A 107 59.80 0.33 54.58
C ILE A 107 59.19 1.73 54.32
N PRO A 108 59.62 2.78 55.05
CA PRO A 108 59.05 4.13 54.94
C PRO A 108 59.06 4.73 53.53
N SER A 109 59.99 4.31 52.68
CA SER A 109 60.12 4.77 51.29
C SER A 109 59.11 4.14 50.32
N GLN A 110 58.44 3.06 50.70
CA GLN A 110 57.44 2.34 49.89
C GLN A 110 56.01 2.56 50.33
N GLY A 111 55.76 3.40 51.37
CA GLY A 111 54.43 3.66 51.88
C GLY A 111 53.52 4.38 50.91
N LEU A 112 52.20 4.12 51.05
CA LEU A 112 51.14 4.75 50.28
C LEU A 112 51.03 6.22 50.69
N THR A 113 51.12 7.15 49.74
CA THR A 113 50.91 8.60 49.98
C THR A 113 49.69 9.07 49.18
N LEU A 114 49.09 10.23 49.59
CA LEU A 114 47.93 10.81 48.88
C LEU A 114 48.22 11.05 47.41
N LYS A 115 49.47 11.45 47.03
CA LYS A 115 49.85 11.65 45.66
C LYS A 115 49.96 10.34 44.87
N ARG A 116 50.52 9.28 45.45
CA ARG A 116 50.54 7.95 44.85
C ARG A 116 49.12 7.41 44.66
N LEU A 117 48.26 7.60 45.65
CA LEU A 117 46.87 7.19 45.58
C LEU A 117 46.15 7.88 44.40
N LEU A 118 46.35 9.20 44.23
CA LEU A 118 45.79 9.95 43.11
C LEU A 118 46.21 9.38 41.74
N VAL A 119 47.52 9.07 41.60
CA VAL A 119 48.03 8.51 40.33
C VAL A 119 47.43 7.11 40.07
N TRP A 120 47.38 6.26 41.07
CA TRP A 120 46.87 4.88 40.93
C TRP A 120 45.38 4.84 40.70
N THR A 121 44.58 5.79 41.22
CA THR A 121 43.14 5.86 41.05
C THR A 121 42.72 6.59 39.79
N GLN A 122 43.65 7.18 39.01
CA GLN A 122 43.30 8.00 37.85
C GLN A 122 42.56 7.18 36.76
N GLU A 123 42.97 5.95 36.50
CA GLU A 123 42.30 5.07 35.53
C GLU A 123 40.87 4.72 36.00
N SER A 124 40.73 4.33 37.26
CA SER A 124 39.40 4.03 37.83
C SER A 124 38.50 5.27 37.86
N LEU A 125 39.06 6.46 38.08
CA LEU A 125 38.32 7.73 38.05
C LEU A 125 37.75 7.98 36.64
N LEU A 126 38.55 7.80 35.61
CA LEU A 126 38.09 7.96 34.22
C LEU A 126 36.98 6.96 33.88
N LYS A 127 37.14 5.67 34.22
CA LYS A 127 36.11 4.64 34.02
C LYS A 127 34.81 5.02 34.72
N LEU A 128 34.85 5.40 36.02
CA LEU A 128 33.66 5.75 36.78
C LEU A 128 32.98 7.03 36.29
N ARG A 129 33.76 8.02 35.81
CA ARG A 129 33.18 9.21 35.16
C ARG A 129 32.37 8.84 33.95
N ILE A 130 32.91 7.99 33.05
CA ILE A 130 32.20 7.53 31.86
C ILE A 130 30.98 6.73 32.27
N MET A 131 31.10 5.78 33.21
CA MET A 131 29.97 5.00 33.69
C MET A 131 28.86 5.91 34.23
N SER A 132 29.21 6.96 35.00
CA SER A 132 28.23 7.93 35.50
C SER A 132 27.54 8.71 34.39
N VAL A 133 28.25 9.12 33.33
CA VAL A 133 27.66 9.77 32.14
C VAL A 133 26.74 8.83 31.41
N LEU A 134 27.17 7.58 31.16
CA LEU A 134 26.34 6.58 30.49
C LEU A 134 25.06 6.30 31.28
N VAL A 135 25.16 6.18 32.61
CA VAL A 135 24.00 5.99 33.50
C VAL A 135 22.99 7.14 33.33
N ASP A 136 23.46 8.39 33.31
CA ASP A 136 22.55 9.55 33.17
C ASP A 136 21.86 9.59 31.83
N CYS A 137 22.57 9.27 30.72
CA CYS A 137 22.02 9.27 29.38
C CYS A 137 21.07 8.09 29.18
N CYS A 138 21.33 6.95 29.82
CA CYS A 138 20.58 5.71 29.63
C CYS A 138 19.33 5.58 30.56
N LYS A 139 19.19 6.41 31.62
CA LYS A 139 18.08 6.33 32.59
C LYS A 139 16.67 6.27 31.97
N LYS A 140 16.46 6.88 30.81
CA LYS A 140 15.15 6.97 30.13
C LYS A 140 15.09 6.18 28.83
N GLN A 141 16.16 5.50 28.44
CA GLN A 141 16.25 4.79 27.16
C GLN A 141 16.09 3.29 27.39
N ARG A 142 15.46 2.61 26.41
CA ARG A 142 15.26 1.15 26.41
C ARG A 142 15.69 0.55 25.09
N GLY A 143 16.03 -0.72 25.08
CA GLY A 143 16.29 -1.51 23.89
C GLY A 143 17.28 -0.90 22.92
N GLY A 144 16.95 -0.84 21.65
CA GLY A 144 17.80 -0.30 20.58
C GLY A 144 18.16 1.19 20.77
N ALA A 145 17.33 1.99 21.42
CA ALA A 145 17.63 3.38 21.74
C ALA A 145 18.74 3.50 22.79
N LEU A 146 18.77 2.59 23.78
CA LEU A 146 19.86 2.50 24.75
C LEU A 146 21.17 2.14 24.07
N VAL A 147 21.17 1.13 23.19
CA VAL A 147 22.35 0.75 22.40
C VAL A 147 22.85 1.92 21.56
N SER A 148 21.94 2.68 20.94
CA SER A 148 22.28 3.89 20.15
C SER A 148 22.97 4.95 20.99
N THR A 149 22.49 5.16 22.21
CA THR A 149 23.05 6.15 23.14
C THR A 149 24.47 5.79 23.51
N ILE A 150 24.77 4.52 23.81
CA ILE A 150 26.12 4.06 24.11
C ILE A 150 27.01 4.16 22.85
N TYR A 151 26.48 3.79 21.68
CA TYR A 151 27.23 3.87 20.43
C TYR A 151 27.70 5.29 20.08
N ASN A 152 26.92 6.31 20.40
CA ASN A 152 27.32 7.70 20.15
C ASN A 152 28.62 8.10 20.86
N TYR A 153 28.97 7.42 21.95
CA TYR A 153 30.22 7.64 22.69
C TYR A 153 31.42 6.84 22.16
N THR A 154 31.22 5.91 21.22
CA THR A 154 32.33 5.14 20.63
C THR A 154 33.30 6.01 19.81
N ASN A 155 32.85 7.16 19.33
CA ASN A 155 33.67 8.12 18.59
C ASN A 155 34.43 9.09 19.48
N HIS A 156 34.65 8.74 20.76
CA HIS A 156 35.42 9.57 21.68
C HIS A 156 36.89 9.60 21.26
N GLY A 157 37.53 10.78 21.37
CA GLY A 157 38.93 10.99 20.92
C GLY A 157 39.99 10.29 21.77
N ASP A 158 39.69 9.88 23.01
CA ASP A 158 40.59 9.14 23.89
C ASP A 158 40.51 7.64 23.61
N PRO A 159 41.58 6.98 23.19
CA PRO A 159 41.56 5.55 22.85
C PRO A 159 41.24 4.64 24.06
N PHE A 160 41.59 5.04 25.28
CA PHE A 160 41.27 4.30 26.49
C PHE A 160 39.72 4.29 26.71
N ILE A 161 39.12 5.44 26.60
CA ILE A 161 37.67 5.62 26.69
C ILE A 161 36.95 4.84 25.58
N GLN A 162 37.45 4.97 24.36
CA GLN A 162 36.90 4.27 23.19
C GLN A 162 36.91 2.74 23.39
N GLN A 163 38.02 2.19 23.87
CA GLN A 163 38.15 0.75 24.14
C GLN A 163 37.17 0.31 25.23
N PHE A 164 37.05 1.08 26.31
CA PHE A 164 36.11 0.80 27.40
C PHE A 164 34.66 0.79 26.91
N ILE A 165 34.27 1.78 26.13
CA ILE A 165 32.91 1.90 25.57
C ILE A 165 32.63 0.76 24.61
N ASN A 166 33.57 0.40 23.71
CA ASN A 166 33.44 -0.71 22.78
C ASN A 166 33.23 -2.05 23.50
N ASN A 167 33.99 -2.32 24.55
CA ASN A 167 33.81 -3.54 25.36
C ASN A 167 32.43 -3.56 26.03
N THR A 168 32.01 -2.44 26.61
CA THR A 168 30.69 -2.30 27.22
C THR A 168 29.57 -2.47 26.18
N LEU A 169 29.74 -1.88 24.99
CA LEU A 169 28.76 -1.97 23.90
C LEU A 169 28.63 -3.41 23.37
N GLU A 170 29.76 -4.13 23.26
CA GLU A 170 29.72 -5.55 22.82
C GLU A 170 28.84 -6.40 23.76
N GLU A 171 28.95 -6.17 25.07
CA GLU A 171 28.13 -6.91 26.04
C GLU A 171 26.68 -6.48 26.04
N VAL A 172 26.45 -5.17 26.05
CA VAL A 172 25.08 -4.60 26.10
C VAL A 172 24.30 -4.90 24.83
N SER A 173 24.97 -4.93 23.67
CA SER A 173 24.33 -5.23 22.38
C SER A 173 24.06 -6.72 22.16
N ARG A 174 24.62 -7.61 22.95
CA ARG A 174 24.50 -9.07 22.76
C ARG A 174 23.03 -9.55 22.71
N PRO A 175 22.13 -9.21 23.62
CA PRO A 175 20.72 -9.62 23.56
C PRO A 175 20.04 -9.09 22.28
N PHE A 176 20.37 -7.87 21.86
CA PHE A 176 19.87 -7.29 20.62
C PHE A 176 20.31 -8.09 19.38
N PHE A 177 21.58 -8.49 19.31
CA PHE A 177 22.08 -9.34 18.21
C PHE A 177 21.51 -10.75 18.23
N GLU A 178 21.20 -11.31 19.41
CA GLU A 178 20.52 -12.60 19.53
C GLU A 178 19.09 -12.52 18.97
N MET A 179 18.32 -11.46 19.29
CA MET A 179 17.00 -11.21 18.71
C MET A 179 17.10 -10.99 17.19
N LEU A 180 18.10 -10.23 16.74
CA LEU A 180 18.36 -9.98 15.32
C LEU A 180 18.66 -11.27 14.56
N GLN A 181 19.49 -12.14 15.13
CA GLN A 181 19.85 -13.43 14.55
C GLN A 181 18.65 -14.34 14.36
N ARG A 182 17.83 -14.50 15.39
CA ARG A 182 16.58 -15.29 15.32
C ARG A 182 15.62 -14.72 14.27
N TRP A 183 15.47 -13.41 14.23
CA TRP A 183 14.61 -12.75 13.25
C TRP A 183 15.07 -12.97 11.80
N ILE A 184 16.37 -12.87 11.52
CA ILE A 184 16.92 -13.01 10.16
C ILE A 184 16.93 -14.46 9.68
N TYR A 185 17.24 -15.42 10.55
CA TYR A 185 17.43 -16.83 10.13
C TYR A 185 16.21 -17.71 10.39
N GLU A 186 15.46 -17.43 11.43
CA GLU A 186 14.32 -18.24 11.85
C GLU A 186 12.97 -17.52 11.67
N GLY A 187 12.98 -16.20 11.54
CA GLY A 187 11.77 -15.39 11.49
C GLY A 187 11.04 -15.31 12.83
N GLU A 188 11.66 -15.77 13.92
CA GLU A 188 11.05 -15.78 15.24
C GLU A 188 11.41 -14.48 15.99
N LEU A 189 10.40 -13.86 16.61
CA LEU A 189 10.56 -12.67 17.42
C LEU A 189 10.20 -13.01 18.87
N GLU A 190 11.23 -13.17 19.71
CA GLU A 190 11.10 -13.32 21.15
C GLU A 190 11.50 -12.01 21.83
N ASP A 191 10.58 -11.07 21.89
CA ASP A 191 10.79 -9.76 22.51
C ASP A 191 9.66 -9.43 23.49
N PRO A 192 9.69 -9.99 24.72
CA PRO A 192 8.66 -9.75 25.72
C PRO A 192 8.65 -8.32 26.27
N PHE A 193 9.74 -7.56 26.07
CA PHE A 193 9.91 -6.20 26.60
C PHE A 193 9.81 -5.10 25.55
N GLU A 194 9.56 -5.45 24.31
CA GLU A 194 9.45 -4.50 23.18
C GLU A 194 10.72 -3.65 22.97
N GLU A 195 11.88 -4.27 23.08
CA GLU A 195 13.19 -3.64 22.92
C GLU A 195 13.72 -3.65 21.48
N PHE A 196 13.16 -4.50 20.63
CA PHE A 196 13.56 -4.63 19.23
C PHE A 196 12.84 -3.61 18.34
N PHE A 197 13.42 -3.28 17.19
CA PHE A 197 12.82 -2.32 16.25
C PHE A 197 11.67 -2.90 15.40
N VAL A 198 11.39 -4.20 15.54
CA VAL A 198 10.21 -4.86 14.97
C VAL A 198 9.26 -5.21 16.09
N ALA A 199 8.01 -4.76 15.99
CA ALA A 199 6.94 -5.16 16.90
C ALA A 199 6.05 -6.21 16.24
N CYS A 200 5.47 -7.10 17.04
CA CYS A 200 4.52 -8.11 16.61
C CYS A 200 3.20 -7.92 17.36
N ASP A 201 2.09 -7.85 16.63
CA ASP A 201 0.75 -7.91 17.22
C ASP A 201 0.26 -9.37 17.21
N PRO A 202 0.10 -10.02 18.37
CA PRO A 202 -0.33 -11.41 18.47
C PRO A 202 -1.80 -11.64 18.07
N ASN A 203 -2.63 -10.58 18.03
CA ASN A 203 -4.06 -10.70 17.77
C ASN A 203 -4.41 -10.75 16.28
N VAL A 204 -3.45 -10.50 15.40
CA VAL A 204 -3.68 -10.45 13.96
C VAL A 204 -3.72 -11.86 13.37
N LEU A 205 -4.80 -12.15 12.60
CA LEU A 205 -5.00 -13.42 11.90
C LEU A 205 -3.92 -13.65 10.83
N GLU A 206 -3.65 -14.91 10.52
CA GLU A 206 -2.64 -15.33 9.53
C GLU A 206 -2.91 -14.77 8.12
N GLU A 207 -4.15 -14.50 7.78
CA GLU A 207 -4.55 -13.91 6.49
C GLU A 207 -4.00 -12.49 6.27
N ASN A 208 -3.86 -11.72 7.36
CA ASN A 208 -3.36 -10.34 7.34
C ASN A 208 -1.91 -10.21 7.82
N LEU A 209 -1.18 -11.33 7.86
CA LEU A 209 0.19 -11.41 8.37
C LEU A 209 1.11 -10.37 7.73
N TRP A 210 1.02 -10.21 6.41
CA TRP A 210 1.91 -9.31 5.67
C TRP A 210 1.71 -7.84 5.99
N GLN A 211 0.47 -7.39 6.18
CA GLN A 211 0.14 -5.97 6.30
C GLN A 211 0.09 -5.48 7.74
N LEU A 212 -0.43 -6.28 8.68
CA LEU A 212 -0.80 -5.81 10.01
C LEU A 212 -0.03 -6.47 11.15
N LYS A 213 0.56 -7.66 10.95
CA LYS A 213 1.16 -8.41 12.05
C LYS A 213 2.45 -7.79 12.58
N TYR A 214 3.26 -7.19 11.71
CA TYR A 214 4.56 -6.65 12.05
C TYR A 214 4.61 -5.16 11.77
N GLU A 215 5.08 -4.40 12.76
CA GLU A 215 5.27 -2.95 12.66
C GLU A 215 6.74 -2.58 12.84
N TYR A 216 7.22 -1.64 12.03
CA TYR A 216 8.58 -1.12 12.12
C TYR A 216 8.65 0.10 13.04
N ARG A 217 9.41 -0.01 14.15
CA ARG A 217 9.61 1.06 15.15
C ARG A 217 10.94 1.76 14.93
N GLN A 218 10.91 2.89 14.27
CA GLN A 218 12.11 3.66 13.96
C GLN A 218 12.85 4.13 15.22
N ASN A 219 12.16 4.40 16.31
CA ASN A 219 12.74 4.88 17.57
C ASN A 219 13.65 3.85 18.26
N MET A 220 13.44 2.55 18.01
CA MET A 220 14.20 1.45 18.58
C MET A 220 15.32 0.96 17.65
N GLN A 221 15.50 1.58 16.50
CA GLN A 221 16.57 1.22 15.57
C GLN A 221 17.91 1.75 16.10
N PRO A 222 18.95 0.88 16.25
CA PRO A 222 20.30 1.32 16.59
C PRO A 222 20.92 2.17 15.48
N THR A 223 21.63 3.23 15.86
CA THR A 223 22.21 4.21 14.91
C THR A 223 23.29 3.62 14.01
N PHE A 224 23.93 2.51 14.39
CA PHE A 224 24.90 1.80 13.57
C PHE A 224 24.28 0.96 12.44
N ILE A 225 22.96 0.71 12.47
CA ILE A 225 22.22 0.05 11.40
C ILE A 225 21.60 1.13 10.52
N SER A 226 21.98 1.17 9.23
CA SER A 226 21.35 2.11 8.29
C SER A 226 19.85 1.83 8.12
N THR A 227 19.08 2.86 7.79
CA THR A 227 17.63 2.71 7.57
C THR A 227 17.31 1.74 6.43
N LEU A 228 18.16 1.68 5.41
CA LEU A 228 18.03 0.72 4.30
C LEU A 228 18.25 -0.71 4.78
N LEU A 229 19.28 -0.93 5.60
CA LEU A 229 19.56 -2.24 6.16
C LEU A 229 18.47 -2.69 7.11
N ALA A 230 17.93 -1.79 7.96
CA ALA A 230 16.83 -2.09 8.86
C ALA A 230 15.55 -2.51 8.12
N LYS A 231 15.23 -1.86 6.99
CA LYS A 231 14.12 -2.25 6.13
C LYS A 231 14.32 -3.63 5.51
N LYS A 232 15.55 -3.95 5.05
CA LYS A 232 15.87 -5.30 4.55
C LYS A 232 15.70 -6.36 5.65
N ILE A 233 16.19 -6.10 6.86
CA ILE A 233 16.03 -7.00 8.01
C ILE A 233 14.54 -7.21 8.33
N PHE A 234 13.76 -6.14 8.33
CA PHE A 234 12.30 -6.20 8.53
C PHE A 234 11.63 -7.08 7.46
N SER A 235 11.97 -6.86 6.18
CA SER A 235 11.42 -7.63 5.05
C SER A 235 11.83 -9.11 5.09
N ILE A 236 13.06 -9.45 5.53
CA ILE A 236 13.51 -10.84 5.68
C ILE A 236 12.60 -11.62 6.65
N GLY A 237 12.48 -11.14 7.89
CA GLY A 237 11.70 -11.85 8.89
C GLY A 237 10.21 -11.94 8.53
N LYS A 238 9.66 -10.88 7.97
CA LYS A 238 8.31 -10.84 7.43
C LYS A 238 8.11 -11.89 6.32
N SER A 239 9.08 -12.00 5.40
CA SER A 239 9.06 -12.98 4.31
C SER A 239 9.18 -14.42 4.82
N LEU A 240 10.05 -14.67 5.81
CA LEU A 240 10.20 -16.00 6.42
C LEU A 240 8.91 -16.46 7.11
N ASN A 241 8.27 -15.56 7.85
CA ASN A 241 7.00 -15.86 8.50
C ASN A 241 5.87 -16.10 7.48
N PHE A 242 5.85 -15.32 6.41
CA PHE A 242 4.89 -15.53 5.33
C PHE A 242 5.09 -16.87 4.62
N ILE A 243 6.34 -17.25 4.34
CA ILE A 243 6.65 -18.57 3.77
C ILE A 243 6.22 -19.69 4.73
N ARG A 244 6.47 -19.56 6.04
CA ARG A 244 6.14 -20.55 7.05
C ARG A 244 4.63 -20.74 7.21
N TYR A 245 3.89 -19.66 7.47
CA TYR A 245 2.48 -19.71 7.85
C TYR A 245 1.54 -19.62 6.65
N SER A 246 1.71 -18.65 5.76
CA SER A 246 0.79 -18.44 4.64
C SER A 246 1.06 -19.35 3.44
N CYS A 247 2.34 -19.65 3.15
CA CYS A 247 2.70 -20.53 2.04
C CYS A 247 2.84 -22.01 2.43
N HIS A 248 2.85 -22.33 3.74
CA HIS A 248 3.00 -23.68 4.28
C HIS A 248 4.28 -24.39 3.78
N ASP A 249 5.43 -23.69 3.81
CA ASP A 249 6.75 -24.23 3.46
C ASP A 249 7.72 -24.06 4.65
N SER A 250 7.37 -24.67 5.78
CA SER A 250 8.17 -24.63 7.02
C SER A 250 9.52 -25.31 6.88
N ASP A 251 9.60 -26.38 6.08
CA ASP A 251 10.80 -27.20 5.94
C ASP A 251 11.94 -26.41 5.30
N TRP A 252 11.64 -25.55 4.32
CA TRP A 252 12.64 -24.70 3.70
C TRP A 252 13.20 -23.68 4.70
N VAL A 253 12.35 -23.08 5.53
CA VAL A 253 12.78 -22.09 6.53
C VAL A 253 13.76 -22.70 7.52
N VAL A 254 13.45 -23.89 8.05
CA VAL A 254 14.33 -24.62 8.99
C VAL A 254 15.66 -25.03 8.33
N THR A 255 15.61 -25.50 7.08
CA THR A 255 16.80 -25.97 6.35
C THR A 255 17.71 -24.78 5.98
N ASN A 256 17.14 -23.67 5.54
CA ASN A 256 17.90 -22.47 5.16
C ASN A 256 18.53 -21.81 6.39
N GLY A 257 17.83 -21.75 7.53
CA GLY A 257 18.36 -21.23 8.79
C GLY A 257 19.61 -22.01 9.23
N LYS A 258 19.55 -23.35 9.24
CA LYS A 258 20.70 -24.21 9.60
C LYS A 258 21.85 -24.09 8.61
N ALA A 259 21.58 -24.01 7.30
CA ALA A 259 22.61 -23.96 6.27
C ALA A 259 23.39 -22.65 6.25
N LYS A 260 22.78 -21.52 6.61
CA LYS A 260 23.40 -20.18 6.53
C LYS A 260 24.08 -19.70 7.80
N GLY A 261 24.15 -20.51 8.83
CA GLY A 261 24.93 -20.22 10.02
C GLY A 261 24.15 -19.58 11.15
N ALA A 262 22.95 -20.09 11.43
CA ALA A 262 22.26 -19.83 12.69
C ALA A 262 23.17 -20.10 13.92
N ASP A 263 24.18 -20.93 13.77
CA ASP A 263 25.17 -21.25 14.81
C ASP A 263 26.30 -20.20 14.95
N LYS A 264 26.46 -19.25 14.02
CA LYS A 264 27.45 -18.18 14.15
C LYS A 264 26.83 -16.99 14.86
N MET A 265 27.19 -16.79 16.12
CA MET A 265 26.79 -15.60 16.88
C MET A 265 27.21 -14.33 16.14
N LEU A 266 26.24 -13.51 15.81
CA LEU A 266 26.48 -12.16 15.32
C LEU A 266 27.02 -11.31 16.47
N LYS A 267 28.12 -10.58 16.22
CA LYS A 267 28.75 -9.73 17.23
C LYS A 267 28.89 -8.32 16.71
N TYR A 268 28.87 -7.36 17.62
CA TYR A 268 29.28 -6.00 17.34
C TYR A 268 30.78 -5.98 16.92
N GLY A 269 31.09 -5.36 15.81
CA GLY A 269 32.46 -5.29 15.29
C GLY A 269 32.60 -5.76 13.84
N ASP A 270 31.81 -6.75 13.42
CA ASP A 270 31.83 -7.29 12.06
C ASP A 270 30.69 -6.74 11.19
N ILE A 271 30.47 -5.43 11.19
CA ILE A 271 29.33 -4.78 10.50
C ILE A 271 29.32 -5.09 9.00
N ILE A 272 30.48 -5.11 8.34
CA ILE A 272 30.59 -5.42 6.90
C ILE A 272 30.20 -6.87 6.60
N ALA A 273 30.63 -7.80 7.45
CA ALA A 273 30.25 -9.21 7.32
C ALA A 273 28.75 -9.39 7.59
N LEU A 274 28.19 -8.64 8.54
CA LEU A 274 26.76 -8.61 8.84
C LEU A 274 25.96 -8.10 7.62
N GLU A 275 26.33 -6.98 7.01
CA GLU A 275 25.65 -6.43 5.83
C GLU A 275 25.63 -7.44 4.68
N SER A 276 26.78 -8.04 4.37
CA SER A 276 26.88 -9.04 3.30
C SER A 276 26.01 -10.27 3.56
N SER A 277 25.95 -10.73 4.81
CA SER A 277 25.11 -11.86 5.22
C SER A 277 23.61 -11.53 5.14
N ILE A 278 23.21 -10.33 5.55
CA ILE A 278 21.84 -9.83 5.45
C ILE A 278 21.44 -9.74 3.97
N ASP A 279 22.28 -9.17 3.11
CA ASP A 279 21.97 -9.05 1.69
C ASP A 279 21.83 -10.40 1.00
N ALA A 280 22.70 -11.36 1.32
CA ALA A 280 22.59 -12.73 0.81
C ALA A 280 21.33 -13.43 1.31
N THR A 281 20.93 -13.19 2.57
CA THR A 281 19.70 -13.79 3.14
C THR A 281 18.46 -13.14 2.57
N TYR A 282 18.45 -11.80 2.42
CA TYR A 282 17.37 -11.05 1.79
C TYR A 282 17.10 -11.54 0.37
N THR A 283 18.14 -11.63 -0.45
CA THR A 283 18.01 -12.10 -1.83
C THR A 283 17.46 -13.53 -1.90
N ALA A 284 17.97 -14.43 -1.07
CA ALA A 284 17.51 -15.82 -1.07
C ALA A 284 16.06 -15.98 -0.58
N THR A 285 15.66 -15.25 0.47
CA THR A 285 14.29 -15.32 1.00
C THR A 285 13.29 -14.69 0.04
N SER A 286 13.62 -13.52 -0.55
CA SER A 286 12.77 -12.84 -1.54
C SER A 286 12.59 -13.70 -2.80
N GLN A 287 13.67 -14.26 -3.34
CA GLN A 287 13.58 -15.16 -4.50
C GLN A 287 12.76 -16.42 -4.20
N ARG A 288 12.93 -17.02 -3.02
CA ARG A 288 12.13 -18.21 -2.64
C ARG A 288 10.65 -17.86 -2.56
N LEU A 289 10.31 -16.75 -1.89
CA LEU A 289 8.93 -16.28 -1.76
C LEU A 289 8.28 -16.05 -3.14
N LEU A 290 8.95 -15.30 -4.00
CA LEU A 290 8.46 -15.04 -5.35
C LEU A 290 8.31 -16.34 -6.15
N ASN A 291 9.30 -17.25 -6.09
CA ASN A 291 9.18 -18.54 -6.76
C ASN A 291 7.97 -19.34 -6.30
N ILE A 292 7.67 -19.36 -5.01
CA ILE A 292 6.47 -20.04 -4.48
C ILE A 292 5.20 -19.39 -5.04
N LEU A 293 5.10 -18.06 -5.04
CA LEU A 293 3.93 -17.33 -5.53
C LEU A 293 3.71 -17.56 -7.04
N PHE A 294 4.78 -17.57 -7.84
CA PHE A 294 4.66 -17.78 -9.29
C PHE A 294 4.46 -19.24 -9.69
N THR A 295 5.13 -20.19 -9.01
CA THR A 295 5.06 -21.61 -9.40
C THR A 295 3.91 -22.35 -8.73
N LYS A 296 3.83 -22.32 -7.39
CA LYS A 296 2.81 -23.06 -6.62
C LYS A 296 1.44 -22.39 -6.73
N TYR A 297 1.40 -21.08 -6.55
CA TYR A 297 0.15 -20.31 -6.54
C TYR A 297 -0.19 -19.67 -7.88
N LYS A 298 0.62 -19.81 -8.91
CA LYS A 298 0.35 -19.36 -10.29
C LYS A 298 -0.11 -17.90 -10.36
N LEU A 299 0.51 -16.99 -9.60
CA LEU A 299 0.11 -15.59 -9.50
C LEU A 299 -0.11 -14.91 -10.86
N GLU A 300 0.75 -15.18 -11.84
CA GLU A 300 0.65 -14.61 -13.19
C GLU A 300 -0.66 -14.98 -13.88
N LYS A 301 -1.15 -16.22 -13.68
CA LYS A 301 -2.44 -16.65 -14.20
C LYS A 301 -3.61 -15.91 -13.54
N HIS A 302 -3.52 -15.63 -12.24
CA HIS A 302 -4.55 -14.83 -11.56
C HIS A 302 -4.57 -13.39 -12.04
N LEU A 303 -3.41 -12.75 -12.23
CA LEU A 303 -3.32 -11.42 -12.83
C LEU A 303 -3.93 -11.38 -14.23
N THR A 304 -3.58 -12.37 -15.07
CA THR A 304 -4.14 -12.51 -16.42
C THR A 304 -5.65 -12.74 -16.37
N ALA A 305 -6.15 -13.56 -15.46
CA ALA A 305 -7.58 -13.81 -15.28
C ALA A 305 -8.34 -12.54 -14.88
N LEU A 306 -7.80 -11.72 -13.98
CA LEU A 306 -8.40 -10.43 -13.63
C LEU A 306 -8.49 -9.50 -14.84
N LYS A 307 -7.44 -9.45 -15.67
CA LYS A 307 -7.46 -8.69 -16.93
C LYS A 307 -8.51 -9.23 -17.90
N GLN A 308 -8.54 -10.54 -18.12
CA GLN A 308 -9.44 -11.18 -19.07
C GLN A 308 -10.91 -11.05 -18.69
N TYR A 309 -11.25 -11.30 -17.41
CA TYR A 309 -12.64 -11.36 -16.97
C TYR A 309 -13.15 -10.04 -16.38
N LEU A 310 -12.42 -9.40 -15.46
CA LEU A 310 -12.87 -8.17 -14.82
C LEU A 310 -12.60 -6.91 -15.64
N LEU A 311 -11.51 -6.88 -16.43
CA LEU A 311 -11.25 -5.76 -17.33
C LEU A 311 -11.74 -6.01 -18.77
N LEU A 312 -12.59 -7.03 -18.97
CA LEU A 312 -13.23 -7.36 -20.23
C LEU A 312 -12.24 -7.64 -21.38
N GLY A 313 -11.04 -8.17 -21.08
CA GLY A 313 -10.02 -8.49 -22.08
C GLY A 313 -10.40 -9.68 -22.97
N GLN A 314 -11.26 -10.60 -22.51
CA GLN A 314 -11.70 -11.76 -23.29
C GLN A 314 -13.01 -11.49 -24.01
N GLY A 315 -12.93 -10.98 -25.24
CA GLY A 315 -14.06 -10.46 -25.99
C GLY A 315 -15.14 -11.51 -26.33
N ASP A 316 -14.76 -12.76 -26.67
CA ASP A 316 -15.68 -13.85 -26.99
C ASP A 316 -16.53 -14.24 -25.77
N PHE A 317 -15.92 -14.41 -24.61
CA PHE A 317 -16.63 -14.67 -23.36
C PHE A 317 -17.64 -13.55 -23.04
N ILE A 318 -17.21 -12.30 -23.12
CA ILE A 318 -18.06 -11.14 -22.85
C ILE A 318 -19.21 -11.06 -23.84
N GLN A 319 -18.98 -11.36 -25.12
CA GLN A 319 -20.04 -11.38 -26.13
C GLN A 319 -21.10 -12.44 -25.85
N HIS A 320 -20.68 -13.66 -25.51
CA HIS A 320 -21.59 -14.74 -25.12
C HIS A 320 -22.35 -14.40 -23.84
N LEU A 321 -21.66 -13.84 -22.86
CA LEU A 321 -22.27 -13.40 -21.60
C LEU A 321 -23.35 -12.33 -21.83
N MET A 322 -23.03 -11.30 -22.65
CA MET A 322 -23.97 -10.24 -23.02
C MET A 322 -25.19 -10.79 -23.75
N PHE A 323 -24.99 -11.73 -24.67
CA PHE A 323 -26.09 -12.32 -25.43
C PHE A 323 -27.06 -13.12 -24.53
N GLN A 324 -26.52 -13.89 -23.60
CA GLN A 324 -27.32 -14.72 -22.70
C GLN A 324 -27.98 -13.93 -21.57
N LEU A 325 -27.27 -12.97 -20.97
CA LEU A 325 -27.77 -12.14 -19.89
C LEU A 325 -28.70 -11.01 -20.35
N GLY A 326 -28.54 -10.49 -21.57
CA GLY A 326 -29.26 -9.32 -22.07
C GLY A 326 -30.75 -9.33 -21.83
N PRO A 327 -31.49 -10.39 -22.21
CA PRO A 327 -32.93 -10.48 -21.97
C PRO A 327 -33.32 -10.51 -20.50
N GLY A 328 -32.48 -11.10 -19.63
CA GLY A 328 -32.67 -11.16 -18.20
C GLY A 328 -32.40 -9.83 -17.51
N LEU A 329 -31.27 -9.19 -17.85
CA LEU A 329 -30.85 -7.92 -17.24
C LEU A 329 -31.71 -6.71 -17.67
N SER A 330 -32.48 -6.84 -18.75
CA SER A 330 -33.44 -5.80 -19.15
C SER A 330 -34.69 -5.73 -18.26
N LYS A 331 -34.88 -6.71 -17.37
CA LYS A 331 -35.98 -6.75 -16.39
C LYS A 331 -35.63 -5.93 -15.14
N PRO A 332 -36.65 -5.54 -14.32
CA PRO A 332 -36.38 -4.90 -13.05
C PRO A 332 -35.51 -5.76 -12.13
N SER A 333 -34.64 -5.14 -11.39
CA SER A 333 -33.65 -5.80 -10.52
C SER A 333 -34.23 -6.79 -9.51
N ASN A 334 -35.47 -6.54 -9.05
CA ASN A 334 -36.17 -7.41 -8.08
C ASN A 334 -36.52 -8.82 -8.62
N THR A 335 -36.42 -9.02 -9.92
CA THR A 335 -36.71 -10.32 -10.57
C THR A 335 -35.44 -11.15 -10.80
N LEU A 336 -34.27 -10.64 -10.42
CA LEU A 336 -33.00 -11.30 -10.62
C LEU A 336 -32.60 -12.16 -9.44
N TYR A 337 -32.27 -13.40 -9.69
CA TYR A 337 -31.79 -14.34 -8.69
C TYR A 337 -30.36 -14.76 -9.01
N ARG A 338 -29.46 -14.73 -8.00
CA ARG A 338 -28.06 -15.05 -8.15
C ARG A 338 -27.82 -16.43 -8.83
N HIS A 339 -28.56 -17.45 -8.40
CA HIS A 339 -28.42 -18.80 -8.94
C HIS A 339 -28.69 -18.89 -10.45
N ASN A 340 -29.67 -18.11 -10.98
CA ASN A 340 -29.95 -18.06 -12.41
C ASN A 340 -28.80 -17.39 -13.17
N LEU A 341 -28.22 -16.33 -12.59
CA LEU A 341 -27.11 -15.60 -13.19
C LEU A 341 -25.82 -16.42 -13.17
N THR A 342 -25.58 -17.19 -12.10
CA THR A 342 -24.44 -18.13 -12.03
C THR A 342 -24.57 -19.23 -13.07
N GLY A 343 -25.75 -19.79 -13.28
CA GLY A 343 -26.00 -20.77 -14.35
C GLY A 343 -25.77 -20.21 -15.76
N THR A 344 -26.17 -18.95 -15.98
CA THR A 344 -25.89 -18.25 -17.24
C THR A 344 -24.39 -17.95 -17.43
N LEU A 345 -23.69 -17.60 -16.36
CA LEU A 345 -22.24 -17.42 -16.37
C LEU A 345 -21.52 -18.72 -16.78
N GLU A 346 -21.89 -19.84 -16.18
CA GLU A 346 -21.33 -21.14 -16.53
C GLU A 346 -21.62 -21.52 -17.99
N ALA A 347 -22.81 -21.23 -18.50
CA ALA A 347 -23.16 -21.47 -19.89
C ALA A 347 -22.34 -20.59 -20.83
N ALA A 348 -22.07 -19.32 -20.48
CA ALA A 348 -21.21 -18.43 -21.25
C ALA A 348 -19.75 -18.91 -21.26
N ILE A 349 -19.24 -19.40 -20.14
CA ILE A 349 -17.88 -19.98 -20.04
C ILE A 349 -17.77 -21.20 -20.99
N ARG A 350 -18.76 -22.10 -20.97
CA ARG A 350 -18.76 -23.29 -21.84
C ARG A 350 -18.91 -22.98 -23.32
N ALA A 351 -19.55 -21.86 -23.66
CA ALA A 351 -19.75 -21.44 -25.04
C ALA A 351 -18.56 -20.63 -25.61
N SER A 352 -17.60 -20.23 -24.78
CA SER A 352 -16.46 -19.40 -25.15
C SER A 352 -15.14 -20.16 -25.00
N ASN A 353 -14.04 -19.54 -25.46
CA ASN A 353 -12.69 -20.09 -25.27
C ASN A 353 -12.27 -20.14 -23.79
N ALA A 354 -12.99 -19.46 -22.90
CA ALA A 354 -12.78 -19.53 -21.45
C ALA A 354 -12.86 -20.95 -20.88
N GLN A 355 -13.55 -21.89 -21.56
CA GLN A 355 -13.63 -23.29 -21.15
C GLN A 355 -12.26 -24.01 -21.05
N TYR A 356 -11.24 -23.50 -21.75
CA TYR A 356 -9.90 -24.07 -21.76
C TYR A 356 -8.97 -23.49 -20.70
N ASP A 357 -9.43 -22.48 -19.97
CA ASP A 357 -8.68 -21.90 -18.87
C ASP A 357 -8.61 -22.85 -17.67
N ASP A 358 -7.69 -22.59 -16.76
CA ASP A 358 -7.46 -23.41 -15.57
C ASP A 358 -8.76 -23.50 -14.73
N PRO A 359 -9.24 -24.72 -14.42
CA PRO A 359 -10.49 -24.90 -13.66
C PRO A 359 -10.47 -24.22 -12.28
N ASP A 360 -9.29 -24.06 -11.67
CA ASP A 360 -9.15 -23.35 -10.40
C ASP A 360 -9.45 -21.86 -10.52
N ILE A 361 -9.13 -21.26 -11.67
CA ILE A 361 -9.44 -19.86 -11.99
C ILE A 361 -10.94 -19.69 -12.22
N LEU A 362 -11.53 -20.59 -13.00
CA LEU A 362 -12.95 -20.52 -13.34
C LEU A 362 -13.87 -20.68 -12.12
N ARG A 363 -13.49 -21.52 -11.16
CA ARG A 363 -14.24 -21.70 -9.89
C ARG A 363 -14.24 -20.45 -9.02
N ARG A 364 -13.27 -19.58 -9.19
CA ARG A 364 -13.12 -18.33 -8.41
C ARG A 364 -13.94 -17.17 -9.01
N LEU A 365 -14.42 -17.34 -10.25
CA LEU A 365 -15.26 -16.36 -10.92
C LEU A 365 -16.72 -16.58 -10.52
N ASP A 366 -17.36 -15.58 -9.95
CA ASP A 366 -18.74 -15.65 -9.49
C ASP A 366 -19.52 -14.36 -9.83
N VAL A 367 -20.82 -14.43 -9.73
CA VAL A 367 -21.72 -13.29 -9.94
C VAL A 367 -22.00 -12.60 -8.63
N ARG A 368 -21.84 -11.29 -8.62
CA ARG A 368 -22.20 -10.42 -7.52
C ARG A 368 -23.36 -9.52 -7.92
N LEU A 369 -24.36 -9.44 -7.07
CA LEU A 369 -25.43 -8.45 -7.17
C LEU A 369 -25.10 -7.29 -6.23
N LEU A 370 -25.06 -6.08 -6.78
CA LEU A 370 -24.92 -4.85 -6.00
C LEU A 370 -26.20 -4.57 -5.23
N GLU A 371 -26.17 -3.61 -4.31
CA GLU A 371 -27.35 -3.19 -3.56
C GLU A 371 -28.43 -2.68 -4.51
N VAL A 372 -29.64 -3.22 -4.35
CA VAL A 372 -30.78 -2.94 -5.22
C VAL A 372 -31.50 -1.70 -4.70
N SER A 373 -31.53 -0.65 -5.52
CA SER A 373 -32.37 0.53 -5.25
C SER A 373 -33.71 0.44 -6.00
N SER A 374 -34.71 1.15 -5.49
CA SER A 374 -36.03 1.18 -6.13
C SER A 374 -35.95 1.87 -7.49
N GLY A 375 -36.21 1.13 -8.56
CA GLY A 375 -36.15 1.62 -9.94
C GLY A 375 -34.93 1.17 -10.75
N ASP A 376 -33.97 0.47 -10.13
CA ASP A 376 -32.81 -0.05 -10.84
C ASP A 376 -33.17 -1.19 -11.79
N ILE A 377 -32.46 -1.21 -12.93
CA ILE A 377 -32.55 -2.28 -13.93
C ILE A 377 -31.45 -3.29 -13.64
N GLY A 378 -31.64 -4.55 -14.01
CA GLY A 378 -30.64 -5.60 -13.82
C GLY A 378 -29.23 -5.27 -14.31
N TRP A 379 -29.12 -4.48 -15.37
CA TRP A 379 -27.84 -3.99 -15.89
C TRP A 379 -27.03 -3.14 -14.93
N ASP A 380 -27.68 -2.42 -14.03
CA ASP A 380 -27.00 -1.52 -13.09
C ASP A 380 -26.57 -2.26 -11.80
N VAL A 381 -27.19 -3.40 -11.53
CA VAL A 381 -26.99 -4.22 -10.31
C VAL A 381 -26.03 -5.39 -10.54
N PHE A 382 -25.91 -5.86 -11.80
CA PHE A 382 -25.04 -6.98 -12.14
C PHE A 382 -23.57 -6.60 -12.08
N SER A 383 -22.76 -7.42 -11.40
CA SER A 383 -21.30 -7.34 -11.39
C SER A 383 -20.68 -8.73 -11.35
N LEU A 384 -19.47 -8.87 -11.87
CA LEU A 384 -18.63 -10.06 -11.67
C LEU A 384 -17.71 -9.85 -10.48
N ASP A 385 -17.50 -10.91 -9.72
CA ASP A 385 -16.57 -10.96 -8.60
C ASP A 385 -15.55 -12.07 -8.84
N TYR A 386 -14.36 -11.89 -8.30
CA TYR A 386 -13.29 -12.87 -8.37
C TYR A 386 -12.77 -13.14 -6.96
N HIS A 387 -12.97 -14.36 -6.48
CA HIS A 387 -12.56 -14.74 -5.13
C HIS A 387 -11.08 -15.09 -5.06
N VAL A 388 -10.36 -14.46 -4.14
CA VAL A 388 -8.92 -14.68 -3.95
C VAL A 388 -8.67 -15.19 -2.54
N ASP A 389 -8.01 -16.37 -2.44
CA ASP A 389 -7.62 -16.97 -1.17
C ASP A 389 -6.22 -16.55 -0.74
N SER A 390 -5.88 -16.79 0.52
CA SER A 390 -4.51 -16.71 1.02
C SER A 390 -3.62 -17.74 0.27
N PRO A 391 -2.37 -17.39 -0.06
CA PRO A 391 -1.62 -16.18 0.24
C PRO A 391 -1.75 -15.06 -0.81
N ILE A 392 -2.45 -15.28 -1.91
CA ILE A 392 -2.55 -14.33 -3.03
C ILE A 392 -3.34 -13.07 -2.64
N ASN A 393 -4.26 -13.16 -1.67
CA ASN A 393 -5.02 -12.03 -1.11
C ASN A 393 -4.14 -10.91 -0.53
N THR A 394 -2.88 -11.19 -0.27
CA THR A 394 -1.89 -10.17 0.17
C THR A 394 -1.61 -9.14 -0.92
N ILE A 395 -1.62 -9.58 -2.20
CA ILE A 395 -1.42 -8.72 -3.37
C ILE A 395 -2.76 -8.13 -3.82
N PHE A 396 -3.82 -8.94 -3.80
CA PHE A 396 -5.18 -8.54 -4.17
C PHE A 396 -6.00 -8.25 -2.90
N THR A 397 -5.68 -7.15 -2.25
CA THR A 397 -6.40 -6.76 -1.03
C THR A 397 -7.87 -6.44 -1.34
N PRO A 398 -8.75 -6.45 -0.34
CA PRO A 398 -10.14 -6.06 -0.54
C PRO A 398 -10.31 -4.66 -1.15
N GLN A 399 -9.35 -3.76 -0.92
CA GLN A 399 -9.37 -2.41 -1.49
C GLN A 399 -9.08 -2.42 -2.99
N GLU A 400 -8.06 -3.21 -3.44
CA GLU A 400 -7.76 -3.38 -4.86
C GLU A 400 -8.90 -4.09 -5.57
N MET A 401 -9.50 -5.12 -4.96
CA MET A 401 -10.67 -5.80 -5.54
C MET A 401 -11.87 -4.86 -5.71
N GLN A 402 -12.09 -3.91 -4.79
CA GLN A 402 -13.11 -2.87 -4.98
C GLN A 402 -12.78 -1.94 -6.16
N ARG A 403 -11.49 -1.64 -6.42
CA ARG A 403 -11.08 -0.88 -7.63
C ARG A 403 -11.37 -1.67 -8.90
N TYR A 404 -11.08 -2.97 -8.94
CA TYR A 404 -11.44 -3.84 -10.07
C TYR A 404 -12.96 -3.86 -10.30
N LEU A 405 -13.77 -3.96 -9.25
CA LEU A 405 -15.22 -3.92 -9.36
C LEU A 405 -15.76 -2.58 -9.92
N LYS A 406 -15.18 -1.46 -9.50
CA LYS A 406 -15.54 -0.14 -10.05
C LYS A 406 -15.19 -0.04 -11.54
N LEU A 407 -14.01 -0.54 -11.93
CA LEU A 407 -13.58 -0.62 -13.33
C LEU A 407 -14.50 -1.52 -14.15
N PHE A 408 -14.81 -2.72 -13.63
CA PHE A 408 -15.74 -3.64 -14.27
C PHE A 408 -17.10 -2.98 -14.51
N ASN A 409 -17.69 -2.36 -13.53
CA ASN A 409 -19.01 -1.72 -13.64
C ASN A 409 -19.03 -0.60 -14.68
N PHE A 410 -17.95 0.16 -14.79
CA PHE A 410 -17.81 1.20 -15.82
C PHE A 410 -17.67 0.60 -17.21
N LEU A 411 -16.79 -0.37 -17.39
CA LEU A 411 -16.58 -1.06 -18.66
C LEU A 411 -17.83 -1.84 -19.11
N TRP A 412 -18.53 -2.45 -18.17
CA TRP A 412 -19.78 -3.18 -18.43
C TRP A 412 -20.87 -2.25 -18.96
N ARG A 413 -21.00 -1.04 -18.41
CA ARG A 413 -21.91 -0.03 -18.92
C ARG A 413 -21.57 0.39 -20.36
N LEU A 414 -20.29 0.57 -20.66
CA LEU A 414 -19.84 0.86 -22.02
C LEU A 414 -20.15 -0.28 -22.99
N LYS A 415 -19.91 -1.52 -22.58
CA LYS A 415 -20.25 -2.71 -23.37
C LYS A 415 -21.76 -2.85 -23.59
N ARG A 416 -22.59 -2.54 -22.61
CA ARG A 416 -24.04 -2.47 -22.78
C ARG A 416 -24.42 -1.50 -23.90
N VAL A 417 -23.89 -0.30 -23.90
CA VAL A 417 -24.19 0.70 -24.92
C VAL A 417 -23.76 0.24 -26.30
N GLU A 418 -22.57 -0.32 -26.44
CA GLU A 418 -22.09 -0.92 -27.69
C GLU A 418 -23.04 -2.02 -28.21
N HIS A 419 -23.41 -2.94 -27.33
CA HIS A 419 -24.33 -4.04 -27.68
C HIS A 419 -25.69 -3.51 -28.14
N ASP A 420 -26.27 -2.55 -27.41
CA ASP A 420 -27.57 -1.96 -27.68
C ASP A 420 -27.58 -1.17 -29.00
N LEU A 421 -26.53 -0.34 -29.25
CA LEU A 421 -26.37 0.39 -30.49
C LEU A 421 -26.15 -0.55 -31.68
N SER A 422 -25.31 -1.59 -31.53
CA SER A 422 -25.10 -2.60 -32.58
C SER A 422 -26.36 -3.37 -32.93
N SER A 423 -27.18 -3.70 -31.92
CA SER A 423 -28.46 -4.34 -32.10
C SER A 423 -29.48 -3.44 -32.85
N ALA A 424 -29.55 -2.16 -32.45
CA ALA A 424 -30.38 -1.16 -33.08
C ALA A 424 -29.95 -0.92 -34.54
N TRP A 425 -28.64 -0.83 -34.80
CA TRP A 425 -28.07 -0.70 -36.14
C TRP A 425 -28.44 -1.88 -37.04
N ARG A 426 -28.28 -3.13 -36.56
CA ARG A 426 -28.66 -4.35 -37.34
C ARG A 426 -30.14 -4.33 -37.65
N ARG A 427 -31.01 -4.03 -36.68
CA ARG A 427 -32.47 -3.95 -36.92
C ARG A 427 -32.82 -2.89 -37.96
N ASN A 428 -32.27 -1.71 -37.87
CA ASN A 428 -32.50 -0.63 -38.86
C ASN A 428 -31.99 -0.99 -40.23
N THR A 429 -30.91 -1.75 -40.37
CA THR A 429 -30.35 -2.18 -41.63
C THR A 429 -31.18 -3.28 -42.26
N THR A 430 -31.60 -4.29 -41.47
CA THR A 430 -32.43 -5.40 -41.98
C THR A 430 -33.82 -4.94 -42.39
N SER A 431 -34.44 -4.01 -41.63
CA SER A 431 -35.80 -3.49 -41.93
C SER A 431 -35.79 -2.34 -42.95
N ALA A 432 -34.63 -1.95 -43.46
CA ALA A 432 -34.52 -0.79 -44.32
C ALA A 432 -35.45 -0.81 -45.51
N ARG A 433 -35.58 -1.98 -46.18
CA ARG A 433 -36.43 -2.13 -47.37
C ARG A 433 -37.90 -1.89 -47.06
N SER A 434 -38.43 -2.37 -45.94
CA SER A 434 -39.81 -2.13 -45.51
C SER A 434 -40.04 -0.69 -45.04
N LEU A 435 -39.11 -0.12 -44.30
CA LEU A 435 -39.23 1.23 -43.79
C LEU A 435 -39.16 2.31 -44.88
N TYR A 436 -38.44 2.09 -45.99
CA TYR A 436 -38.36 3.03 -47.11
C TYR A 436 -39.60 3.07 -47.98
N GLN A 437 -40.55 2.19 -47.78
CA GLN A 437 -41.83 2.24 -48.52
C GLN A 437 -42.66 3.45 -48.04
N ILE A 438 -42.52 3.88 -46.80
CA ILE A 438 -43.24 5.03 -46.25
C ILE A 438 -42.45 6.31 -46.54
N LYS A 439 -42.88 7.09 -47.52
CA LYS A 439 -42.19 8.29 -47.99
C LYS A 439 -41.96 9.34 -46.87
N GLU A 440 -42.87 9.43 -45.93
CA GLU A 440 -42.89 10.43 -44.87
C GLU A 440 -41.85 10.14 -43.77
N ILE A 441 -41.56 8.88 -43.48
CA ILE A 441 -40.64 8.44 -42.47
C ILE A 441 -39.20 8.31 -43.03
N LYS A 442 -39.04 8.13 -44.33
CA LYS A 442 -37.75 7.89 -44.99
C LYS A 442 -36.66 8.89 -44.65
N LYS A 443 -37.02 10.19 -44.61
CA LYS A 443 -36.06 11.26 -44.30
C LYS A 443 -35.55 11.14 -42.90
N GLU A 444 -36.42 10.90 -41.94
CA GLU A 444 -36.06 10.81 -40.52
C GLU A 444 -35.34 9.51 -40.18
N VAL A 445 -35.68 8.42 -40.81
CA VAL A 445 -34.92 7.16 -40.72
C VAL A 445 -33.49 7.33 -41.20
N ASN A 446 -33.27 8.09 -42.26
CA ASN A 446 -31.90 8.39 -42.71
C ASN A 446 -31.16 9.32 -41.71
N ALA A 447 -31.82 10.35 -41.21
CA ALA A 447 -31.24 11.23 -40.22
C ALA A 447 -30.89 10.46 -38.93
N SER A 448 -31.78 9.60 -38.45
CA SER A 448 -31.55 8.78 -37.27
C SER A 448 -30.39 7.80 -37.43
N ARG A 449 -30.13 7.28 -38.62
CA ARG A 449 -28.97 6.44 -38.96
C ARG A 449 -27.66 7.21 -38.84
N LEU A 450 -27.62 8.44 -39.32
CA LEU A 450 -26.42 9.27 -39.25
C LEU A 450 -26.08 9.55 -37.77
N VAL A 451 -27.05 9.94 -36.94
CA VAL A 451 -26.85 10.12 -35.51
C VAL A 451 -26.44 8.83 -34.80
N CYS A 452 -27.05 7.70 -35.17
CA CYS A 452 -26.66 6.40 -34.62
C CYS A 452 -25.20 6.04 -34.96
N SER A 453 -24.75 6.32 -36.21
CA SER A 453 -23.36 6.12 -36.65
C SER A 453 -22.40 7.03 -35.84
N GLU A 454 -22.80 8.27 -35.62
CA GLU A 454 -22.04 9.23 -34.81
C GLU A 454 -21.86 8.70 -33.38
N MET A 455 -22.94 8.23 -32.71
CA MET A 455 -22.90 7.63 -31.39
C MET A 455 -22.04 6.36 -31.34
N ILE A 456 -22.16 5.48 -32.36
CA ILE A 456 -21.32 4.29 -32.46
C ILE A 456 -19.85 4.67 -32.55
N HIS A 457 -19.50 5.65 -33.39
CA HIS A 457 -18.12 6.11 -33.56
C HIS A 457 -17.57 6.64 -32.21
N PHE A 458 -18.35 7.46 -31.49
CA PHE A 458 -17.95 7.97 -30.19
C PHE A 458 -17.66 6.84 -29.19
N VAL A 459 -18.54 5.85 -29.07
CA VAL A 459 -18.38 4.72 -28.16
C VAL A 459 -17.17 3.87 -28.54
N TYR A 460 -16.96 3.60 -29.85
CA TYR A 460 -15.80 2.84 -30.31
C TYR A 460 -14.48 3.55 -30.02
N GLN A 461 -14.39 4.85 -30.25
CA GLN A 461 -13.17 5.59 -29.97
C GLN A 461 -12.86 5.64 -28.48
N LEU A 462 -13.90 5.80 -27.64
CA LEU A 462 -13.74 5.76 -26.19
C LEU A 462 -13.29 4.38 -25.70
N GLN A 463 -13.88 3.31 -26.20
CA GLN A 463 -13.49 1.94 -25.86
C GLN A 463 -12.07 1.62 -26.33
N TYR A 464 -11.72 2.04 -27.53
CA TYR A 464 -10.37 1.85 -28.05
C TYR A 464 -9.33 2.53 -27.15
N TYR A 465 -9.58 3.77 -26.74
CA TYR A 465 -8.71 4.47 -25.81
C TYR A 465 -8.55 3.69 -24.50
N ILE A 466 -9.67 3.29 -23.87
CA ILE A 466 -9.64 2.62 -22.58
C ILE A 466 -8.95 1.25 -22.67
N LEU A 467 -9.30 0.44 -23.66
CA LEU A 467 -8.80 -0.93 -23.74
C LEU A 467 -7.34 -0.98 -24.19
N PHE A 468 -6.96 -0.23 -25.24
CA PHE A 468 -5.62 -0.31 -25.79
C PHE A 468 -4.65 0.69 -25.17
N GLU A 469 -5.01 1.96 -25.07
CA GLU A 469 -4.08 2.98 -24.60
C GLU A 469 -3.96 3.00 -23.08
N VAL A 470 -5.02 2.68 -22.36
CA VAL A 470 -4.98 2.69 -20.89
C VAL A 470 -4.65 1.30 -20.34
N ILE A 471 -5.47 0.29 -20.63
CA ILE A 471 -5.34 -1.03 -20.01
C ILE A 471 -4.12 -1.79 -20.53
N GLU A 472 -3.96 -1.89 -21.88
CA GLU A 472 -2.86 -2.66 -22.47
C GLU A 472 -1.49 -2.00 -22.19
N CYS A 473 -1.35 -0.69 -22.39
CA CYS A 473 -0.08 -0.01 -22.11
C CYS A 473 0.32 -0.11 -20.64
N SER A 474 -0.65 0.10 -19.71
CA SER A 474 -0.37 -0.07 -18.27
C SER A 474 -0.07 -1.52 -17.90
N TRP A 475 -0.65 -2.49 -18.62
CA TRP A 475 -0.37 -3.90 -18.44
C TRP A 475 1.05 -4.28 -18.87
N ASP A 476 1.51 -3.76 -19.98
CA ASP A 476 2.88 -4.00 -20.48
C ASP A 476 3.93 -3.42 -19.51
N GLU A 477 3.64 -2.24 -18.92
CA GLU A 477 4.45 -1.69 -17.84
C GLU A 477 4.50 -2.64 -16.62
N LEU A 478 3.32 -3.14 -16.18
CA LEU A 478 3.23 -4.08 -15.06
C LEU A 478 4.01 -5.37 -15.33
N VAL A 479 3.86 -5.97 -16.51
CA VAL A 479 4.59 -7.20 -16.89
C VAL A 479 6.09 -6.96 -16.88
N THR A 480 6.55 -5.83 -17.39
CA THR A 480 7.97 -5.45 -17.36
C THR A 480 8.49 -5.31 -15.91
N GLU A 481 7.73 -4.64 -15.05
CA GLU A 481 8.09 -4.51 -13.62
C GLU A 481 8.07 -5.86 -12.91
N ILE A 482 7.14 -6.76 -13.22
CA ILE A 482 7.09 -8.14 -12.70
C ILE A 482 8.32 -8.94 -13.16
N GLU A 483 8.73 -8.85 -14.41
CA GLU A 483 9.92 -9.57 -14.91
C GLU A 483 11.22 -9.08 -14.26
N ILE A 484 11.34 -7.78 -14.01
CA ILE A 484 12.45 -7.21 -13.24
C ILE A 484 12.36 -7.70 -11.80
N GLY A 485 11.19 -7.66 -11.19
CA GLY A 485 10.92 -8.12 -9.84
C GLY A 485 11.23 -9.60 -9.63
N LYS A 486 10.95 -10.48 -10.59
CA LYS A 486 11.32 -11.91 -10.53
C LYS A 486 12.83 -12.12 -10.37
N LYS A 487 13.66 -11.21 -10.86
CA LYS A 487 15.13 -11.32 -10.81
C LYS A 487 15.74 -10.74 -9.55
N SER A 488 15.25 -9.58 -9.10
CA SER A 488 15.90 -8.80 -8.04
C SER A 488 14.94 -8.12 -7.05
N GLY A 489 13.64 -8.31 -7.21
CA GLY A 489 12.62 -7.69 -6.37
C GLY A 489 12.23 -8.48 -5.14
N ASP A 490 11.37 -7.87 -4.35
CA ASP A 490 10.68 -8.47 -3.21
C ASP A 490 9.16 -8.40 -3.38
N LEU A 491 8.41 -8.96 -2.45
CA LEU A 491 6.94 -8.94 -2.51
C LEU A 491 6.38 -7.52 -2.38
N ASP A 492 7.01 -6.64 -1.59
CA ASP A 492 6.54 -5.26 -1.43
C ASP A 492 6.67 -4.48 -2.76
N SER A 493 7.75 -4.68 -3.53
CA SER A 493 7.90 -4.09 -4.87
C SER A 493 6.85 -4.60 -5.85
N LEU A 494 6.46 -5.87 -5.76
CA LEU A 494 5.39 -6.45 -6.59
C LEU A 494 4.02 -5.86 -6.24
N ILE A 495 3.73 -5.69 -4.95
CA ILE A 495 2.50 -5.02 -4.48
C ILE A 495 2.45 -3.57 -4.95
N GLU A 496 3.57 -2.85 -4.87
CA GLU A 496 3.67 -1.46 -5.34
C GLU A 496 3.47 -1.36 -6.86
N ALA A 497 4.08 -2.24 -7.65
CA ALA A 497 3.87 -2.32 -9.10
C ALA A 497 2.41 -2.56 -9.45
N HIS A 498 1.74 -3.50 -8.78
CA HIS A 498 0.32 -3.76 -8.98
C HIS A 498 -0.56 -2.56 -8.58
N ASN A 499 -0.27 -1.91 -7.46
CA ASN A 499 -0.98 -0.70 -7.02
C ASN A 499 -0.79 0.47 -7.98
N LYS A 500 0.41 0.65 -8.52
CA LYS A 500 0.70 1.65 -9.56
C LYS A 500 -0.11 1.38 -10.81
N TYR A 501 -0.15 0.12 -11.26
CA TYR A 501 -1.00 -0.31 -12.39
C TYR A 501 -2.46 0.07 -12.19
N LEU A 502 -3.07 -0.33 -11.06
CA LEU A 502 -4.46 -0.01 -10.76
C LEU A 502 -4.72 1.49 -10.63
N THR A 503 -3.78 2.22 -10.06
CA THR A 503 -3.89 3.68 -9.93
C THR A 503 -3.83 4.35 -11.30
N ASN A 504 -2.94 3.93 -12.18
CA ASN A 504 -2.86 4.42 -13.56
C ASN A 504 -4.16 4.14 -14.32
N VAL A 505 -4.65 2.90 -14.26
CA VAL A 505 -5.89 2.51 -14.95
C VAL A 505 -7.09 3.28 -14.38
N THR A 506 -7.24 3.38 -13.06
CA THR A 506 -8.38 4.08 -12.45
C THR A 506 -8.36 5.59 -12.73
N THR A 507 -7.21 6.24 -12.73
CA THR A 507 -7.09 7.67 -13.02
C THR A 507 -7.37 7.98 -14.48
N LYS A 508 -6.80 7.21 -15.41
CA LYS A 508 -7.00 7.40 -16.87
C LYS A 508 -8.40 6.96 -17.33
N CYS A 509 -9.08 6.08 -16.59
CA CYS A 509 -10.50 5.73 -16.80
C CYS A 509 -11.49 6.68 -16.12
N PHE A 510 -11.05 7.83 -15.62
CA PHE A 510 -11.89 8.85 -14.95
C PHE A 510 -12.53 8.40 -13.61
N LEU A 511 -12.07 7.30 -13.04
CA LEU A 511 -12.58 6.77 -11.77
C LEU A 511 -11.78 7.22 -10.53
N GLY A 512 -10.76 8.08 -10.72
CA GLY A 512 -9.94 8.62 -9.64
C GLY A 512 -10.65 9.69 -8.81
N THR A 513 -9.94 10.23 -7.80
CA THR A 513 -10.45 11.21 -6.82
C THR A 513 -10.91 12.53 -7.43
N SER A 514 -11.73 13.24 -6.69
CA SER A 514 -12.40 14.57 -6.84
C SER A 514 -12.32 15.35 -8.16
N ASN A 515 -11.16 15.47 -8.81
CA ASN A 515 -11.05 16.24 -10.07
C ASN A 515 -11.63 15.48 -11.29
N ASN A 516 -11.61 14.15 -11.26
CA ASN A 516 -12.10 13.31 -12.34
C ASN A 516 -13.62 13.01 -12.26
N GLN A 517 -14.26 13.29 -11.13
CA GLN A 517 -15.71 13.06 -10.97
C GLN A 517 -16.56 13.85 -11.95
N ASN A 518 -16.11 15.05 -12.35
CA ASN A 518 -16.80 15.85 -13.36
C ASN A 518 -16.77 15.18 -14.74
N TYR A 519 -15.66 14.53 -15.13
CA TYR A 519 -15.56 13.82 -16.39
C TYR A 519 -16.42 12.56 -16.41
N LEU A 520 -16.35 11.77 -15.31
CA LEU A 520 -17.18 10.58 -15.17
C LEU A 520 -18.67 10.92 -15.21
N SER A 521 -19.11 11.95 -14.50
CA SER A 521 -20.52 12.36 -14.50
C SER A 521 -21.02 12.79 -15.88
N ARG A 522 -20.18 13.47 -16.67
CA ARG A 522 -20.49 13.83 -18.07
C ARG A 522 -20.54 12.61 -18.98
N LEU A 523 -19.57 11.69 -18.85
CA LEU A 523 -19.58 10.43 -19.61
C LEU A 523 -20.83 9.60 -19.29
N LEU A 524 -21.23 9.52 -18.02
CA LEU A 524 -22.46 8.80 -17.64
C LEU A 524 -23.71 9.48 -18.20
N LYS A 525 -23.76 10.83 -18.29
CA LYS A 525 -24.84 11.56 -18.97
C LYS A 525 -24.88 11.24 -20.47
N ILE A 526 -23.74 11.29 -21.14
CA ILE A 526 -23.63 10.93 -22.57
C ILE A 526 -24.15 9.49 -22.78
N ILE A 527 -23.71 8.53 -21.97
CA ILE A 527 -24.20 7.15 -21.99
C ILE A 527 -25.72 7.09 -21.77
N GLY A 528 -26.25 7.87 -20.84
CA GLY A 528 -27.70 7.99 -20.59
C GLY A 528 -28.45 8.50 -21.80
N HIS A 529 -27.95 9.54 -22.49
CA HIS A 529 -28.58 10.07 -23.70
C HIS A 529 -28.53 9.07 -24.85
N ILE A 530 -27.45 8.30 -25.00
CA ILE A 530 -27.35 7.24 -26.01
C ILE A 530 -28.43 6.16 -25.76
N LEU A 531 -28.61 5.71 -24.51
CA LEU A 531 -29.63 4.72 -24.16
C LEU A 531 -31.04 5.27 -24.35
N GLN A 532 -31.29 6.53 -24.00
CA GLN A 532 -32.56 7.20 -24.30
C GLN A 532 -32.83 7.28 -25.80
N TYR A 533 -31.82 7.66 -26.61
CA TYR A 533 -31.92 7.70 -28.06
C TYR A 533 -32.27 6.33 -28.64
N LYS A 534 -31.64 5.27 -28.17
CA LYS A 534 -31.91 3.89 -28.56
C LYS A 534 -33.39 3.51 -28.27
N ASN A 535 -33.92 3.89 -27.12
CA ASN A 535 -35.32 3.58 -26.77
C ASN A 535 -36.31 4.30 -27.72
N VAL A 536 -36.08 5.59 -28.03
CA VAL A 536 -36.90 6.34 -28.98
C VAL A 536 -36.75 5.77 -30.40
N LEU A 537 -35.55 5.28 -30.76
CA LEU A 537 -35.32 4.60 -32.04
C LEU A 537 -36.09 3.27 -32.12
N ASP A 538 -36.20 2.53 -31.05
CA ASP A 538 -37.03 1.33 -30.98
C ASP A 538 -38.53 1.64 -31.07
N GLU A 539 -39.00 2.76 -30.48
CA GLU A 539 -40.36 3.26 -30.65
C GLU A 539 -40.64 3.62 -32.12
N LEU A 540 -39.71 4.33 -32.80
CA LEU A 540 -39.78 4.64 -34.22
C LEU A 540 -39.89 3.37 -35.05
N HIS A 541 -39.04 2.37 -34.78
CA HIS A 541 -39.05 1.12 -35.50
C HIS A 541 -40.36 0.35 -35.33
N ASN A 542 -40.86 0.26 -34.10
CA ASN A 542 -42.14 -0.39 -33.82
C ASN A 542 -43.34 0.32 -34.46
N PHE A 543 -43.31 1.68 -34.45
CA PHE A 543 -44.30 2.50 -35.15
C PHE A 543 -44.29 2.22 -36.65
N ALA A 544 -43.14 2.24 -37.28
CA ALA A 544 -42.98 1.99 -38.70
C ALA A 544 -43.38 0.56 -39.14
N LEU A 545 -43.10 -0.45 -38.29
CA LEU A 545 -43.56 -1.81 -38.51
C LEU A 545 -45.11 -1.94 -38.44
N LYS A 546 -45.74 -1.25 -37.48
CA LYS A 546 -47.21 -1.23 -37.38
C LYS A 546 -47.83 -0.62 -38.64
N GLU A 547 -47.32 0.49 -39.12
CA GLU A 547 -47.82 1.14 -40.35
C GLU A 547 -47.60 0.27 -41.60
N THR A 548 -46.44 -0.40 -41.72
CA THR A 548 -46.22 -1.34 -42.85
C THR A 548 -47.10 -2.58 -42.80
N SER A 549 -47.47 -3.06 -41.60
CA SER A 549 -48.40 -4.15 -41.44
C SER A 549 -49.82 -3.78 -41.83
N ILE A 550 -50.25 -2.55 -41.50
CA ILE A 550 -51.58 -2.01 -41.88
C ILE A 550 -51.67 -1.84 -43.42
N ASP A 551 -50.63 -1.32 -44.06
CA ASP A 551 -50.58 -1.19 -45.53
C ASP A 551 -50.58 -2.53 -46.27
N SER A 552 -50.08 -3.59 -45.64
CA SER A 552 -50.08 -4.95 -46.24
C SER A 552 -51.45 -5.63 -46.18
N TYR A 553 -52.31 -5.22 -45.23
CA TYR A 553 -53.70 -5.76 -45.11
C TYR A 553 -54.72 -5.06 -46.00
N THR A 554 -54.44 -3.91 -46.61
CA THR A 554 -55.33 -3.27 -47.57
C THR A 554 -55.29 -4.02 -48.91
N PRO A 555 -56.39 -4.61 -49.38
CA PRO A 555 -56.37 -5.43 -50.59
C PRO A 555 -56.06 -4.57 -51.83
N LYS A 556 -55.20 -5.11 -52.69
CA LYS A 556 -54.72 -4.45 -53.95
C LYS A 556 -55.87 -4.00 -54.88
N THR A 557 -57.09 -4.48 -54.66
CA THR A 557 -58.31 -4.15 -55.42
C THR A 557 -58.82 -2.74 -55.14
N GLU A 558 -58.60 -2.13 -53.99
CA GLU A 558 -59.04 -0.75 -53.67
C GLU A 558 -58.11 0.34 -54.26
N ARG A 559 -56.92 0.01 -54.70
CA ARG A 559 -55.99 0.98 -55.35
C ARG A 559 -56.39 1.35 -56.77
N ILE A 560 -57.33 0.62 -57.41
CA ILE A 560 -57.72 0.82 -58.81
C ILE A 560 -58.90 1.79 -58.94
N TRP A 561 -59.72 2.00 -57.93
CA TRP A 561 -60.84 2.90 -57.94
C TRP A 561 -60.61 4.13 -57.03
N GLY A 562 -60.10 5.19 -57.65
CA GLY A 562 -60.06 6.60 -57.35
C GLY A 562 -60.52 7.15 -55.97
N TYR A 563 -60.27 6.54 -54.85
CA TYR A 563 -60.45 7.15 -53.53
C TYR A 563 -59.19 7.90 -53.04
N SER A 564 -58.95 9.06 -53.70
CA SER A 564 -57.83 9.96 -53.29
C SER A 564 -58.02 10.65 -51.89
N ASN A 565 -59.18 10.53 -51.30
CA ASN A 565 -59.48 11.20 -50.01
C ASN A 565 -59.16 10.33 -48.76
N LEU A 566 -59.22 8.99 -48.87
CA LEU A 566 -58.83 8.12 -47.76
C LEU A 566 -57.32 8.13 -47.52
N ASN A 567 -56.51 8.28 -48.58
CA ASN A 567 -55.07 8.37 -48.41
C ASN A 567 -54.58 9.68 -47.77
N LYS A 568 -55.39 10.77 -47.88
CA LYS A 568 -55.06 12.05 -47.20
C LYS A 568 -55.29 12.01 -45.69
N SER A 569 -56.37 11.37 -45.25
CA SER A 569 -56.67 11.26 -43.80
C SER A 569 -55.74 10.24 -43.10
N SER A 570 -55.38 9.12 -43.72
CA SER A 570 -54.39 8.18 -43.18
C SER A 570 -53.02 8.82 -43.07
N ASN A 571 -52.55 9.57 -44.09
CA ASN A 571 -51.28 10.26 -44.09
C ASN A 571 -51.23 11.43 -43.05
N GLN A 572 -52.37 12.09 -42.81
CA GLN A 572 -52.45 13.07 -41.69
C GLN A 572 -52.32 12.42 -40.32
N ASN A 573 -53.01 11.35 -40.06
CA ASN A 573 -52.91 10.59 -38.78
C ASN A 573 -51.52 10.03 -38.57
N VAL A 574 -50.85 9.53 -39.62
CA VAL A 574 -49.47 9.07 -39.53
C VAL A 574 -48.55 10.22 -39.18
N ARG A 575 -48.72 11.41 -39.76
CA ARG A 575 -47.91 12.62 -39.47
C ARG A 575 -48.15 13.12 -38.02
N GLU A 576 -49.36 13.12 -37.54
CA GLU A 576 -49.66 13.57 -36.19
C GLU A 576 -49.11 12.64 -35.15
N ASN A 577 -49.22 11.33 -35.32
CA ASN A 577 -48.64 10.31 -34.43
C ASN A 577 -47.10 10.22 -34.49
N PHE A 578 -46.51 10.57 -35.61
CA PHE A 578 -45.04 10.55 -35.82
C PHE A 578 -44.34 11.79 -35.27
N LYS A 579 -45.01 12.95 -35.25
CA LYS A 579 -44.46 14.24 -34.80
C LYS A 579 -43.80 14.19 -33.42
N PRO A 580 -44.40 13.62 -32.37
CA PRO A 580 -43.78 13.57 -31.03
C PRO A 580 -42.54 12.66 -30.99
N ILE A 581 -42.49 11.60 -31.78
CA ILE A 581 -41.31 10.71 -31.84
C ILE A 581 -40.14 11.44 -32.52
N LYS A 582 -40.42 12.22 -33.58
CA LYS A 582 -39.44 13.02 -34.29
C LYS A 582 -38.83 14.11 -33.36
N GLU A 583 -39.68 14.88 -32.66
CA GLU A 583 -39.25 15.94 -31.77
C GLU A 583 -38.35 15.38 -30.65
N ARG A 584 -38.71 14.23 -30.06
CA ARG A 584 -37.89 13.56 -29.06
C ARG A 584 -36.56 13.04 -29.62
N LEU A 585 -36.51 12.54 -30.85
CA LEU A 585 -35.24 12.12 -31.50
C LEU A 585 -34.31 13.33 -31.70
N GLU A 586 -34.85 14.44 -32.20
CA GLU A 586 -34.09 15.69 -32.42
C GLU A 586 -33.57 16.26 -31.10
N GLU A 587 -34.43 16.28 -30.07
CA GLU A 587 -34.08 16.76 -28.73
C GLU A 587 -32.92 15.93 -28.11
N VAL A 588 -33.06 14.61 -28.05
CA VAL A 588 -32.04 13.74 -27.44
C VAL A 588 -30.73 13.78 -28.25
N ALA A 589 -30.81 13.87 -29.58
CA ALA A 589 -29.62 14.04 -30.44
C ALA A 589 -28.91 15.39 -30.15
N GLY A 590 -29.69 16.46 -29.93
CA GLY A 590 -29.15 17.77 -29.54
C GLY A 590 -28.47 17.74 -28.19
N LEU A 591 -29.07 17.10 -27.18
CA LEU A 591 -28.48 16.92 -25.84
C LEU A 591 -27.18 16.12 -25.89
N PHE A 592 -27.15 15.01 -26.65
CA PHE A 592 -25.95 14.22 -26.87
C PHE A 592 -24.80 15.07 -27.45
N LYS A 593 -25.06 15.80 -28.55
CA LYS A 593 -24.05 16.67 -29.18
C LYS A 593 -23.54 17.75 -28.24
N GLY A 594 -24.43 18.38 -27.49
CA GLY A 594 -24.08 19.39 -26.51
C GLY A 594 -23.15 18.88 -25.40
N GLU A 595 -23.46 17.72 -24.85
CA GLU A 595 -22.62 17.10 -23.82
C GLU A 595 -21.26 16.61 -24.37
N VAL A 596 -21.21 16.12 -25.61
CA VAL A 596 -19.94 15.74 -26.26
C VAL A 596 -19.06 16.98 -26.48
N VAL A 597 -19.60 18.09 -26.97
CA VAL A 597 -18.85 19.37 -27.11
C VAL A 597 -18.30 19.82 -25.77
N ASN A 598 -19.13 19.79 -24.71
CA ASN A 598 -18.71 20.15 -23.36
C ASN A 598 -17.60 19.23 -22.82
N LEU A 599 -17.67 17.94 -23.13
CA LEU A 599 -16.61 16.99 -22.76
C LEU A 599 -15.31 17.30 -23.50
N LEU A 600 -15.35 17.49 -24.82
CA LEU A 600 -14.19 17.79 -25.66
C LEU A 600 -13.48 19.09 -25.22
N THR A 601 -14.23 20.14 -24.94
CA THR A 601 -13.67 21.41 -24.45
C THR A 601 -12.96 21.25 -23.12
N THR A 602 -13.50 20.43 -22.22
CA THR A 602 -12.85 20.17 -20.92
C THR A 602 -11.63 19.27 -21.04
N LEU A 603 -11.65 18.28 -21.92
CA LEU A 603 -10.49 17.39 -22.17
C LEU A 603 -9.34 18.14 -22.87
N SER A 604 -9.62 19.06 -23.79
CA SER A 604 -8.58 19.82 -24.50
C SER A 604 -7.73 20.69 -23.57
N HIS A 605 -8.28 21.12 -22.44
CA HIS A 605 -7.58 21.92 -21.44
C HIS A 605 -6.97 21.10 -20.28
N HIS A 606 -7.00 19.77 -20.35
CA HIS A 606 -6.47 18.93 -19.28
C HIS A 606 -4.94 18.93 -19.26
N HIS A 607 -4.34 18.81 -18.06
CA HIS A 607 -2.86 18.77 -17.89
C HIS A 607 -2.23 17.48 -18.43
N ASP A 608 -2.95 16.36 -18.35
CA ASP A 608 -2.49 15.06 -18.83
C ASP A 608 -2.52 15.00 -20.36
N THR A 609 -1.40 14.58 -20.95
CA THR A 609 -1.22 14.45 -22.40
C THR A 609 -2.12 13.40 -23.01
N ASP A 610 -2.33 12.28 -22.31
CA ASP A 610 -3.14 11.15 -22.80
C ASP A 610 -4.62 11.56 -22.93
N LEU A 611 -5.12 12.33 -21.97
CA LEU A 611 -6.49 12.85 -21.98
C LEU A 611 -6.71 13.92 -23.07
N ARG A 612 -5.70 14.75 -23.35
CA ARG A 612 -5.75 15.66 -24.50
C ARG A 612 -5.76 14.91 -25.82
N PHE A 613 -4.98 13.83 -25.91
CA PHE A 613 -4.97 12.98 -27.09
C PHE A 613 -6.32 12.31 -27.32
N LEU A 614 -7.01 11.89 -26.28
CA LEU A 614 -8.39 11.41 -26.38
C LEU A 614 -9.32 12.44 -26.99
N SER A 615 -9.20 13.75 -26.67
CA SER A 615 -10.05 14.78 -27.26
C SER A 615 -9.86 14.89 -28.78
N VAL A 616 -8.59 14.81 -29.25
CA VAL A 616 -8.26 14.83 -30.69
C VAL A 616 -8.80 13.57 -31.38
N ARG A 617 -8.74 12.42 -30.72
CA ARG A 617 -9.24 11.15 -31.28
C ARG A 617 -10.75 11.12 -31.41
N LEU A 618 -11.48 11.66 -30.43
CA LEU A 618 -12.94 11.72 -30.45
C LEU A 618 -13.47 12.69 -31.54
N ASP A 619 -12.72 13.75 -31.88
CA ASP A 619 -13.09 14.75 -32.87
C ASP A 619 -11.94 15.04 -33.85
N PHE A 620 -11.45 13.99 -34.52
CA PHE A 620 -10.33 14.06 -35.46
C PHE A 620 -10.62 14.98 -36.64
N ASN A 621 -11.88 15.03 -37.10
CA ASN A 621 -12.32 15.82 -38.24
C ASN A 621 -12.85 17.21 -37.88
N GLU A 622 -12.69 17.64 -36.61
CA GLU A 622 -13.20 18.93 -36.09
C GLU A 622 -14.70 19.17 -36.27
N PHE A 623 -15.48 18.08 -36.43
CA PHE A 623 -16.91 18.12 -36.69
C PHE A 623 -17.69 18.83 -35.55
N TYR A 624 -17.36 18.55 -34.31
CA TYR A 624 -18.03 19.16 -33.15
C TYR A 624 -17.63 20.63 -32.94
N GLN A 625 -16.43 21.04 -33.35
CA GLN A 625 -16.00 22.44 -33.31
C GLN A 625 -16.78 23.31 -34.33
N GLU A 626 -17.04 22.77 -35.54
CA GLU A 626 -17.88 23.47 -36.53
C GLU A 626 -19.33 23.61 -36.05
N VAL A 627 -19.89 22.59 -35.42
CA VAL A 627 -21.23 22.62 -34.83
C VAL A 627 -21.32 23.67 -33.72
N SER A 628 -20.31 23.84 -32.89
CA SER A 628 -20.27 24.88 -31.85
C SER A 628 -20.20 26.31 -32.42
N LYS A 629 -19.42 26.52 -33.48
CA LYS A 629 -19.32 27.83 -34.18
C LYS A 629 -20.66 28.22 -34.85
N ASN A 630 -21.32 27.26 -35.44
CA ASN A 630 -22.62 27.49 -36.10
C ASN A 630 -23.75 27.78 -35.08
N ASN A 631 -23.77 27.13 -33.93
CA ASN A 631 -24.71 27.42 -32.85
C ASN A 631 -24.44 28.81 -32.21
N GLY A 632 -23.18 29.21 -32.06
CA GLY A 632 -22.79 30.54 -31.58
C GLY A 632 -23.22 31.68 -32.51
N ASN A 633 -23.17 31.43 -33.81
CA ASN A 633 -23.62 32.43 -34.82
C ASN A 633 -25.14 32.55 -34.87
N ASN A 634 -25.91 31.48 -34.66
CA ASN A 634 -27.37 31.54 -34.61
C ASN A 634 -27.90 32.25 -33.35
N VAL A 635 -27.23 32.13 -32.21
CA VAL A 635 -27.59 32.85 -30.98
C VAL A 635 -27.30 34.35 -31.11
N ASN A 636 -26.25 34.74 -31.84
CA ASN A 636 -25.92 36.16 -32.08
C ASN A 636 -26.78 36.80 -33.17
N SER A 637 -27.29 36.06 -34.15
CA SER A 637 -28.23 36.56 -35.15
C SER A 637 -29.63 36.77 -34.58
N GLY A 638 -30.06 35.97 -33.60
CA GLY A 638 -31.35 36.14 -32.89
C GLY A 638 -31.37 37.37 -31.95
N LYS A 639 -30.22 37.82 -31.45
CA LYS A 639 -30.14 39.05 -30.61
C LYS A 639 -30.06 40.37 -31.40
N ARG A 640 -29.84 40.33 -32.71
CA ARG A 640 -29.80 41.54 -33.54
C ARG A 640 -31.17 41.92 -34.18
N MET A 641 -32.21 41.12 -34.04
CA MET A 641 -33.58 41.43 -34.53
C MET A 641 -34.58 41.88 -33.46
N GLY A 642 -34.14 42.10 -32.21
CA GLY A 642 -35.00 42.54 -31.10
C GLY A 642 -34.66 43.94 -30.56
N GLY A 643 -34.18 44.84 -31.41
CA GLY A 643 -33.87 46.21 -31.04
C GLY A 643 -34.19 47.21 -32.16
N ASN A 644 -35.45 47.50 -32.31
CA ASN A 644 -35.99 48.73 -32.85
C ASN A 644 -37.38 48.95 -32.27
#